data_d357ba72ea4ade3fe29cd19ed06a3ea3
#
_entry.id   d357ba72ea4ade3fe29cd19ed06a3ea3
#
_cell.length_a   1.000
_cell.length_b   1.000
_cell.length_c   1.000
_cell.angle_alpha   90.00
_cell.angle_beta   90.00
_cell.angle_gamma   90.00
#
_symmetry.space_group_name_H-M   'P 1'
#
loop_
_entity.id
_entity.type
_entity.pdbx_description
1 polymer ?
#
loop_
_entity_poly.entity_id
_entity_poly.type
_entity_poly.pdbx_seq_one_letter_code
_entity_poly.pdbx_strand_id
1 'polypeptide(L)'
;MDALGALLGIVMGWCYNLVNNYGMAIILFTIFSKFVLLPISIWVQFNSIKMVEMQPALNRIKIDHFGDKDTIAEETQKLYKKNHYHATASLIPLIVQIVLLLGVVSVIYHPMTYVLHIDKDITERFEEVTIQNDSSINPESSSIQLAVAKQIQSGNCDAYVALQSEFDNKNIEAIVKKVDALKMNFVGFDLSWIPTKDGGASIVVPLIAGFSAWLLSFCQNKMNVLQAAQSKIGNYSTMAVSVGISLYLGFFVPSGVALYWIASNLLTIVQQYLLNKAINPKKYVDWNELESTREELAMYISNAKKTKADKELIKRCKDDYKKFLELGNKHLVFYSESNGFYKYYAGTIDFILKNTNIPLHYITSDPNDHIFEMAKENDQIKPYYIDSQKLITLMMRMDADVVVMTMPDLETFQIKRSYVRKDVEYIYVPHCTNSLNLTMRDGCVDYFDAILATGKHQREEFEAIQKLHHIENQTIVDAGYPLLDDLYKDYKNMPKSAKDKKTVLIAPSWQKDNIVDSCLNEILDLIKDMDFNIIVRPHPQHVRHMPQRMEQLKQKYSENKNIEIQTDFSSNDTIFQADAIITDWSGIAYEYAFATCKPVLFINTPMKIMNPNYEELGIVPFNIWLREKLGGSVNVDELEKLPDMIRDVLDHQSEYYDTIKKYRDEYDYNFEHSGEASARFIIHEVMKKTRMRQEEEKNA
;
A
#
# COMPACT_ATOMS: atom_id res chain seq x y z
N MET A 1 -23.70 -26.94 -6.67
CA MET A 1 -23.89 -27.31 -5.25
C MET A 1 -24.17 -28.80 -5.08
N ASP A 2 -24.89 -29.41 -6.00
CA ASP A 2 -25.32 -30.82 -5.91
C ASP A 2 -24.16 -31.83 -5.86
N ALA A 3 -23.12 -31.65 -6.65
CA ALA A 3 -21.95 -32.53 -6.63
C ALA A 3 -21.21 -32.53 -5.27
N LEU A 4 -21.11 -31.34 -4.63
CA LEU A 4 -20.49 -31.22 -3.30
C LEU A 4 -21.38 -31.82 -2.23
N GLY A 5 -22.70 -31.57 -2.31
CA GLY A 5 -23.69 -32.17 -1.43
C GLY A 5 -23.68 -33.73 -1.52
N ALA A 6 -23.60 -34.27 -2.72
CA ALA A 6 -23.50 -35.70 -2.97
C ALA A 6 -22.23 -36.31 -2.33
N LEU A 7 -21.06 -35.67 -2.54
CA LEU A 7 -19.79 -36.12 -1.95
C LEU A 7 -19.82 -36.12 -0.43
N LEU A 8 -20.27 -35.03 0.17
CA LEU A 8 -20.35 -34.87 1.62
C LEU A 8 -21.47 -35.76 2.21
N GLY A 9 -22.55 -35.98 1.44
CA GLY A 9 -23.66 -36.86 1.78
C GLY A 9 -23.22 -38.32 1.97
N ILE A 10 -22.31 -38.84 1.13
CA ILE A 10 -21.75 -40.16 1.29
C ILE A 10 -21.08 -40.30 2.67
N VAL A 11 -20.26 -39.31 3.06
CA VAL A 11 -19.58 -39.33 4.37
C VAL A 11 -20.58 -39.19 5.51
N MET A 12 -21.58 -38.30 5.37
CA MET A 12 -22.63 -38.13 6.37
C MET A 12 -23.47 -39.42 6.52
N GLY A 13 -23.82 -40.09 5.41
CA GLY A 13 -24.51 -41.36 5.41
C GLY A 13 -23.71 -42.46 6.14
N TRP A 14 -22.40 -42.54 5.94
CA TRP A 14 -21.52 -43.41 6.70
C TRP A 14 -21.56 -43.11 8.20
N CYS A 15 -21.45 -41.83 8.57
CA CYS A 15 -21.54 -41.42 9.96
C CYS A 15 -22.91 -41.80 10.55
N TYR A 16 -23.99 -41.59 9.81
CA TYR A 16 -25.33 -41.92 10.25
C TYR A 16 -25.51 -43.45 10.46
N ASN A 17 -25.08 -44.27 9.50
CA ASN A 17 -25.16 -45.73 9.59
C ASN A 17 -24.36 -46.28 10.78
N LEU A 18 -23.30 -45.61 11.21
CA LEU A 18 -22.48 -46.01 12.35
C LEU A 18 -23.19 -45.77 13.70
N VAL A 19 -23.93 -44.67 13.83
CA VAL A 19 -24.45 -44.20 15.13
C VAL A 19 -25.98 -44.22 15.22
N ASN A 20 -26.71 -44.40 14.12
CA ASN A 20 -28.17 -44.39 14.03
C ASN A 20 -28.84 -43.23 14.75
N ASN A 21 -28.19 -42.06 14.75
CA ASN A 21 -28.70 -40.78 15.28
C ASN A 21 -28.15 -39.62 14.48
N TYR A 22 -29.04 -38.74 13.98
CA TYR A 22 -28.63 -37.69 13.05
C TYR A 22 -27.71 -36.63 13.69
N GLY A 23 -27.97 -36.26 14.94
CA GLY A 23 -27.15 -35.30 15.67
C GLY A 23 -25.73 -35.85 15.94
N MET A 24 -25.63 -37.10 16.35
CA MET A 24 -24.33 -37.77 16.50
C MET A 24 -23.60 -37.92 15.17
N ALA A 25 -24.31 -38.18 14.07
CA ALA A 25 -23.75 -38.24 12.74
C ALA A 25 -23.16 -36.88 12.32
N ILE A 26 -23.84 -35.76 12.61
CA ILE A 26 -23.32 -34.40 12.37
C ILE A 26 -22.04 -34.17 13.16
N ILE A 27 -21.96 -34.57 14.41
CA ILE A 27 -20.75 -34.44 15.24
C ILE A 27 -19.59 -35.28 14.67
N LEU A 28 -19.82 -36.55 14.33
CA LEU A 28 -18.82 -37.42 13.72
C LEU A 28 -18.34 -36.88 12.38
N PHE A 29 -19.26 -36.41 11.54
CA PHE A 29 -18.93 -35.77 10.28
C PHE A 29 -18.06 -34.51 10.49
N THR A 30 -18.37 -33.69 11.51
CA THR A 30 -17.59 -32.54 11.85
C THR A 30 -16.17 -32.89 12.26
N ILE A 31 -16.00 -33.94 13.06
CA ILE A 31 -14.69 -34.49 13.44
C ILE A 31 -13.93 -34.96 12.20
N PHE A 32 -14.57 -35.74 11.33
CA PHE A 32 -13.96 -36.22 10.09
C PHE A 32 -13.51 -35.07 9.19
N SER A 33 -14.37 -34.05 9.00
CA SER A 33 -14.04 -32.89 8.20
C SER A 33 -12.83 -32.11 8.75
N LYS A 34 -12.69 -32.02 10.08
CA LYS A 34 -11.51 -31.40 10.73
C LYS A 34 -10.23 -32.19 10.45
N PHE A 35 -10.30 -33.53 10.40
CA PHE A 35 -9.15 -34.35 10.04
C PHE A 35 -8.73 -34.16 8.57
N VAL A 36 -9.69 -34.11 7.65
CA VAL A 36 -9.43 -33.89 6.23
C VAL A 36 -8.79 -32.52 6.01
N LEU A 37 -9.22 -31.48 6.76
CA LEU A 37 -8.69 -30.13 6.68
C LEU A 37 -7.44 -29.90 7.53
N LEU A 38 -6.95 -30.89 8.27
CA LEU A 38 -5.79 -30.72 9.14
C LEU A 38 -4.51 -30.26 8.42
N PRO A 39 -4.15 -30.75 7.22
CA PRO A 39 -2.99 -30.26 6.49
C PRO A 39 -3.08 -28.76 6.18
N ILE A 40 -4.26 -28.29 5.79
CA ILE A 40 -4.51 -26.87 5.55
C ILE A 40 -4.35 -26.07 6.85
N SER A 41 -4.87 -26.58 7.96
CA SER A 41 -4.77 -25.94 9.28
C SER A 41 -3.31 -25.83 9.75
N ILE A 42 -2.49 -26.86 9.51
CA ILE A 42 -1.04 -26.85 9.78
C ILE A 42 -0.34 -25.78 8.95
N TRP A 43 -0.62 -25.74 7.66
CA TRP A 43 -0.05 -24.73 6.75
C TRP A 43 -0.42 -23.31 7.18
N VAL A 44 -1.68 -23.07 7.56
CA VAL A 44 -2.15 -21.77 8.11
C VAL A 44 -1.43 -21.41 9.39
N GLN A 45 -1.19 -22.37 10.27
CA GLN A 45 -0.45 -22.15 11.51
C GLN A 45 0.98 -21.66 11.23
N PHE A 46 1.71 -22.30 10.30
CA PHE A 46 3.04 -21.83 9.89
C PHE A 46 3.02 -20.47 9.23
N ASN A 47 2.06 -20.22 8.33
CA ASN A 47 1.93 -18.92 7.68
C ASN A 47 1.61 -17.80 8.69
N SER A 48 0.79 -18.10 9.70
CA SER A 48 0.48 -17.19 10.81
C SER A 48 1.70 -16.88 11.67
N ILE A 49 2.50 -17.88 12.00
CA ILE A 49 3.75 -17.72 12.74
C ILE A 49 4.71 -16.81 11.94
N LYS A 50 4.90 -17.08 10.66
CA LYS A 50 5.77 -16.29 9.78
C LYS A 50 5.33 -14.83 9.69
N MET A 51 4.04 -14.57 9.63
CA MET A 51 3.50 -13.20 9.65
C MET A 51 3.84 -12.46 10.95
N VAL A 52 3.73 -13.16 12.10
CA VAL A 52 4.03 -12.56 13.41
C VAL A 52 5.55 -12.37 13.62
N GLU A 53 6.36 -13.29 13.12
CA GLU A 53 7.82 -13.18 13.10
C GLU A 53 8.31 -11.93 12.35
N MET A 54 7.60 -11.55 11.28
CA MET A 54 7.92 -10.34 10.51
C MET A 54 7.38 -9.03 11.15
N GLN A 55 6.49 -9.09 12.15
CA GLN A 55 5.87 -7.89 12.73
C GLN A 55 6.86 -6.88 13.32
N PRO A 56 7.95 -7.26 14.01
CA PRO A 56 8.95 -6.30 14.46
C PRO A 56 9.56 -5.49 13.30
N ALA A 57 9.94 -6.18 12.22
CA ALA A 57 10.48 -5.53 11.03
C ALA A 57 9.42 -4.62 10.35
N LEU A 58 8.15 -5.05 10.29
CA LEU A 58 7.05 -4.21 9.80
C LEU A 58 6.80 -2.99 10.68
N ASN A 59 6.92 -3.13 12.00
CA ASN A 59 6.80 -2.01 12.93
C ASN A 59 7.97 -1.03 12.75
N ARG A 60 9.20 -1.51 12.57
CA ARG A 60 10.37 -0.66 12.28
C ARG A 60 10.20 0.10 10.97
N ILE A 61 9.77 -0.56 9.88
CA ILE A 61 9.46 0.12 8.61
C ILE A 61 8.44 1.26 8.85
N LYS A 62 7.40 1.03 9.65
CA LYS A 62 6.41 2.07 9.97
C LYS A 62 6.95 3.20 10.84
N ILE A 63 7.91 2.91 11.73
CA ILE A 63 8.57 3.90 12.58
C ILE A 63 9.56 4.71 11.75
N ASP A 64 10.44 4.04 11.01
CA ASP A 64 11.50 4.66 10.21
C ASP A 64 10.94 5.58 9.11
N HIS A 65 9.79 5.22 8.55
CA HIS A 65 9.09 5.98 7.51
C HIS A 65 7.75 6.55 8.01
N PHE A 66 7.65 6.90 9.29
CA PHE A 66 6.39 7.34 9.90
C PHE A 66 5.80 8.56 9.19
N GLY A 67 4.58 8.39 8.66
CA GLY A 67 3.88 9.41 7.88
C GLY A 67 4.06 9.29 6.36
N ASP A 68 5.05 8.54 5.89
CA ASP A 68 5.26 8.21 4.48
C ASP A 68 4.65 6.85 4.15
N LYS A 69 3.40 6.88 3.69
CA LYS A 69 2.63 5.65 3.40
C LYS A 69 3.16 4.88 2.19
N ASP A 70 3.76 5.57 1.24
CA ASP A 70 4.20 5.00 -0.02
C ASP A 70 5.48 4.21 0.20
N THR A 71 6.46 4.78 0.88
CA THR A 71 7.68 4.07 1.29
C THR A 71 7.35 2.91 2.23
N ILE A 72 6.41 3.08 3.18
CA ILE A 72 5.94 1.98 4.05
C ILE A 72 5.36 0.84 3.22
N ALA A 73 4.53 1.13 2.22
CA ALA A 73 3.92 0.10 1.37
C ALA A 73 4.97 -0.65 0.55
N GLU A 74 5.93 0.08 -0.02
CA GLU A 74 7.02 -0.48 -0.81
C GLU A 74 7.94 -1.38 0.02
N GLU A 75 8.45 -0.89 1.14
CA GLU A 75 9.33 -1.66 2.03
C GLU A 75 8.60 -2.87 2.63
N THR A 76 7.30 -2.73 2.94
CA THR A 76 6.46 -3.86 3.34
C THR A 76 6.39 -4.93 2.24
N GLN A 77 6.21 -4.53 0.99
CA GLN A 77 6.16 -5.47 -0.14
C GLN A 77 7.51 -6.16 -0.37
N LYS A 78 8.62 -5.41 -0.28
CA LYS A 78 9.99 -5.98 -0.34
C LYS A 78 10.19 -7.02 0.78
N LEU A 79 9.77 -6.70 2.00
CA LEU A 79 9.87 -7.61 3.14
C LEU A 79 9.05 -8.90 2.89
N TYR A 80 7.84 -8.79 2.36
CA TYR A 80 7.00 -9.94 2.02
C TYR A 80 7.62 -10.81 0.93
N LYS A 81 8.16 -10.20 -0.13
CA LYS A 81 8.88 -10.93 -1.19
C LYS A 81 10.13 -11.64 -0.65
N LYS A 82 10.96 -10.96 0.12
CA LYS A 82 12.17 -11.53 0.74
C LYS A 82 11.87 -12.75 1.60
N ASN A 83 10.75 -12.73 2.32
CA ASN A 83 10.33 -13.82 3.20
C ASN A 83 9.41 -14.85 2.52
N HIS A 84 9.18 -14.75 1.21
CA HIS A 84 8.24 -15.64 0.48
C HIS A 84 6.87 -15.71 1.17
N TYR A 85 6.37 -14.56 1.66
CA TYR A 85 5.08 -14.44 2.31
C TYR A 85 4.02 -13.93 1.34
N HIS A 86 2.89 -14.66 1.28
CA HIS A 86 1.76 -14.29 0.43
C HIS A 86 0.56 -13.91 1.32
N ALA A 87 0.24 -12.63 1.37
CA ALA A 87 -0.86 -12.11 2.19
C ALA A 87 -2.23 -12.73 1.81
N THR A 88 -2.45 -13.02 0.54
CA THR A 88 -3.67 -13.67 0.03
C THR A 88 -3.81 -15.13 0.45
N ALA A 89 -2.72 -15.80 0.79
CA ALA A 89 -2.74 -17.20 1.25
C ALA A 89 -3.58 -17.40 2.53
N SER A 90 -3.70 -16.36 3.36
CA SER A 90 -4.56 -16.39 4.55
C SER A 90 -6.07 -16.46 4.25
N LEU A 91 -6.50 -16.16 3.02
CA LEU A 91 -7.89 -16.24 2.59
C LEU A 91 -8.30 -17.65 2.14
N ILE A 92 -7.35 -18.50 1.75
CA ILE A 92 -7.64 -19.85 1.24
C ILE A 92 -8.42 -20.69 2.26
N PRO A 93 -8.04 -20.73 3.55
CA PRO A 93 -8.81 -21.48 4.54
C PRO A 93 -10.23 -21.00 4.70
N LEU A 94 -10.44 -19.69 4.64
CA LEU A 94 -11.77 -19.09 4.73
C LEU A 94 -12.66 -19.54 3.56
N ILE A 95 -12.13 -19.50 2.34
CA ILE A 95 -12.85 -19.95 1.14
C ILE A 95 -13.21 -21.43 1.26
N VAL A 96 -12.24 -22.29 1.63
CA VAL A 96 -12.48 -23.72 1.81
C VAL A 96 -13.54 -23.98 2.90
N GLN A 97 -13.49 -23.23 3.99
CA GLN A 97 -14.46 -23.35 5.08
C GLN A 97 -15.88 -22.94 4.66
N ILE A 98 -16.01 -21.87 3.86
CA ILE A 98 -17.31 -21.43 3.31
C ILE A 98 -17.88 -22.49 2.35
N VAL A 99 -17.07 -22.99 1.43
CA VAL A 99 -17.50 -24.04 0.47
C VAL A 99 -17.96 -25.29 1.22
N LEU A 100 -17.19 -25.72 2.22
CA LEU A 100 -17.54 -26.89 3.03
C LEU A 100 -18.81 -26.65 3.84
N LEU A 101 -18.98 -25.45 4.43
CA LEU A 101 -20.19 -25.07 5.15
C LEU A 101 -21.42 -25.15 4.24
N LEU A 102 -21.36 -24.57 3.03
CA LEU A 102 -22.47 -24.60 2.08
C LEU A 102 -22.85 -26.05 1.69
N GLY A 103 -21.85 -26.91 1.50
CA GLY A 103 -22.10 -28.33 1.22
C GLY A 103 -22.74 -29.06 2.40
N VAL A 104 -22.29 -28.82 3.63
CA VAL A 104 -22.88 -29.40 4.85
C VAL A 104 -24.31 -28.91 5.06
N VAL A 105 -24.56 -27.61 4.86
CA VAL A 105 -25.93 -27.05 4.92
C VAL A 105 -26.83 -27.79 3.92
N SER A 106 -26.36 -27.97 2.66
CA SER A 106 -27.13 -28.72 1.66
C SER A 106 -27.47 -30.15 2.11
N VAL A 107 -26.52 -30.87 2.70
CA VAL A 107 -26.76 -32.23 3.22
C VAL A 107 -27.79 -32.24 4.35
N ILE A 108 -27.71 -31.27 5.27
CA ILE A 108 -28.64 -31.17 6.42
C ILE A 108 -30.06 -30.84 5.97
N TYR A 109 -30.19 -29.97 4.95
CA TYR A 109 -31.50 -29.60 4.38
C TYR A 109 -32.14 -30.74 3.57
N HIS A 110 -31.34 -31.66 2.97
CA HIS A 110 -31.81 -32.73 2.08
C HIS A 110 -31.41 -34.12 2.59
N PRO A 111 -31.81 -34.53 3.80
CA PRO A 111 -31.37 -35.80 4.39
C PRO A 111 -31.89 -37.04 3.65
N MET A 112 -33.05 -36.95 2.98
CA MET A 112 -33.58 -38.06 2.20
C MET A 112 -32.69 -38.35 0.99
N THR A 113 -32.26 -37.32 0.28
CA THR A 113 -31.40 -37.44 -0.91
C THR A 113 -29.97 -37.82 -0.55
N TYR A 114 -29.33 -37.11 0.41
CA TYR A 114 -27.91 -37.26 0.66
C TYR A 114 -27.53 -38.21 1.76
N VAL A 115 -28.43 -38.51 2.73
CA VAL A 115 -28.12 -39.40 3.86
C VAL A 115 -28.80 -40.76 3.70
N LEU A 116 -30.06 -40.75 3.30
CA LEU A 116 -30.84 -41.99 3.11
C LEU A 116 -30.72 -42.53 1.67
N HIS A 117 -30.14 -41.76 0.73
CA HIS A 117 -29.96 -42.10 -0.68
C HIS A 117 -31.26 -42.59 -1.33
N ILE A 118 -32.39 -41.89 -1.09
CA ILE A 118 -33.67 -42.14 -1.73
C ILE A 118 -33.64 -41.55 -3.15
N ASP A 119 -34.20 -42.27 -4.11
CA ASP A 119 -34.26 -41.89 -5.50
C ASP A 119 -34.94 -40.50 -5.65
N LYS A 120 -34.45 -39.69 -6.56
CA LYS A 120 -34.90 -38.31 -6.77
C LYS A 120 -36.41 -38.26 -7.04
N ASP A 121 -36.91 -39.08 -7.94
CA ASP A 121 -38.32 -39.09 -8.33
C ASP A 121 -39.25 -39.36 -7.13
N ILE A 122 -38.86 -40.30 -6.24
CA ILE A 122 -39.61 -40.59 -5.01
C ILE A 122 -39.54 -39.39 -4.04
N THR A 123 -38.36 -38.77 -3.94
CA THR A 123 -38.17 -37.62 -3.04
C THR A 123 -39.04 -36.45 -3.47
N GLU A 124 -39.06 -36.14 -4.76
CA GLU A 124 -39.90 -35.07 -5.34
C GLU A 124 -41.40 -35.34 -5.09
N ARG A 125 -41.87 -36.58 -5.27
CA ARG A 125 -43.26 -36.93 -4.96
C ARG A 125 -43.59 -36.84 -3.47
N PHE A 126 -42.68 -37.19 -2.60
CA PHE A 126 -42.84 -37.02 -1.15
C PHE A 126 -42.93 -35.54 -0.76
N GLU A 127 -42.13 -34.68 -1.39
CA GLU A 127 -42.15 -33.23 -1.22
C GLU A 127 -43.50 -32.67 -1.67
N GLU A 128 -44.03 -33.07 -2.84
CA GLU A 128 -45.34 -32.67 -3.34
C GLU A 128 -46.49 -33.07 -2.38
N VAL A 129 -46.51 -34.29 -1.90
CA VAL A 129 -47.48 -34.76 -0.90
C VAL A 129 -47.42 -33.95 0.39
N THR A 130 -46.22 -33.59 0.82
CA THR A 130 -46.01 -32.78 2.02
C THR A 130 -46.61 -31.37 1.86
N ILE A 131 -46.44 -30.76 0.68
CA ILE A 131 -47.03 -29.43 0.33
C ILE A 131 -48.54 -29.51 0.24
N GLN A 132 -49.07 -30.61 -0.31
CA GLN A 132 -50.53 -30.80 -0.39
C GLN A 132 -51.20 -31.01 0.99
N ASN A 133 -50.50 -31.71 1.90
CA ASN A 133 -50.95 -31.93 3.25
C ASN A 133 -50.91 -30.71 4.17
N ASP A 134 -49.99 -29.78 3.88
CA ASP A 134 -49.77 -28.55 4.64
C ASP A 134 -49.48 -27.37 3.72
N SER A 135 -50.52 -26.61 3.35
CA SER A 135 -50.43 -25.45 2.48
C SER A 135 -49.65 -24.27 3.07
N SER A 136 -49.24 -24.34 4.33
CA SER A 136 -48.37 -23.31 4.94
C SER A 136 -46.89 -23.47 4.55
N ILE A 137 -46.54 -24.61 3.97
CA ILE A 137 -45.17 -24.90 3.52
C ILE A 137 -44.94 -24.23 2.18
N ASN A 138 -43.93 -23.34 2.13
CA ASN A 138 -43.52 -22.72 0.88
C ASN A 138 -42.92 -23.78 -0.05
N PRO A 139 -43.44 -23.97 -1.28
CA PRO A 139 -42.91 -24.92 -2.25
C PRO A 139 -41.41 -24.70 -2.63
N GLU A 140 -40.90 -23.47 -2.54
CA GLU A 140 -39.51 -23.12 -2.82
C GLU A 140 -38.60 -23.23 -1.57
N SER A 141 -39.11 -23.75 -0.45
CA SER A 141 -38.32 -23.86 0.77
C SER A 141 -37.28 -24.97 0.66
N SER A 142 -36.01 -24.61 0.87
CA SER A 142 -34.91 -25.59 0.94
C SER A 142 -35.08 -26.64 2.08
N SER A 143 -36.00 -26.41 3.02
CA SER A 143 -36.22 -27.33 4.16
C SER A 143 -37.36 -28.35 3.95
N ILE A 144 -37.85 -28.54 2.73
CA ILE A 144 -39.00 -29.41 2.44
C ILE A 144 -38.74 -30.86 2.90
N GLN A 145 -37.56 -31.41 2.64
CA GLN A 145 -37.23 -32.79 3.06
C GLN A 145 -37.26 -32.95 4.59
N LEU A 146 -36.93 -31.93 5.35
CA LEU A 146 -37.09 -31.93 6.80
C LEU A 146 -38.57 -31.94 7.20
N ALA A 147 -39.44 -31.23 6.46
CA ALA A 147 -40.88 -31.24 6.67
C ALA A 147 -41.49 -32.60 6.31
N VAL A 148 -41.04 -33.27 5.22
CA VAL A 148 -41.40 -34.67 4.90
C VAL A 148 -41.10 -35.58 6.07
N ALA A 149 -39.86 -35.58 6.57
CA ALA A 149 -39.46 -36.40 7.69
C ALA A 149 -40.33 -36.12 8.93
N LYS A 150 -40.62 -34.86 9.24
CA LYS A 150 -41.45 -34.45 10.37
C LYS A 150 -42.91 -34.94 10.23
N GLN A 151 -43.50 -34.86 9.03
CA GLN A 151 -44.89 -35.37 8.80
C GLN A 151 -44.94 -36.88 8.94
N ILE A 152 -44.00 -37.62 8.39
CA ILE A 152 -43.95 -39.06 8.51
C ILE A 152 -43.77 -39.49 9.98
N GLN A 153 -42.89 -38.86 10.72
CA GLN A 153 -42.63 -39.14 12.14
C GLN A 153 -43.76 -38.74 13.07
N SER A 154 -44.65 -37.83 12.65
CA SER A 154 -45.86 -37.48 13.37
C SER A 154 -47.06 -38.43 13.12
N GLY A 155 -46.83 -39.50 12.35
CA GLY A 155 -47.85 -40.51 12.07
C GLY A 155 -48.65 -40.30 10.79
N ASN A 156 -48.39 -39.25 9.99
CA ASN A 156 -49.07 -39.00 8.73
C ASN A 156 -48.44 -39.84 7.58
N CYS A 157 -48.41 -41.17 7.72
CA CYS A 157 -47.76 -42.04 6.77
C CYS A 157 -48.61 -42.45 5.56
N ASP A 158 -49.93 -42.50 5.72
CA ASP A 158 -50.87 -43.09 4.75
C ASP A 158 -50.78 -42.43 3.36
N ALA A 159 -50.70 -41.10 3.31
CA ALA A 159 -50.56 -40.33 2.05
C ALA A 159 -49.29 -40.69 1.29
N TYR A 160 -48.16 -40.96 1.97
CA TYR A 160 -46.92 -41.36 1.35
C TYR A 160 -46.91 -42.82 0.92
N VAL A 161 -47.51 -43.71 1.71
CA VAL A 161 -47.64 -45.14 1.39
C VAL A 161 -48.55 -45.33 0.17
N ALA A 162 -49.59 -44.46 0.00
CA ALA A 162 -50.48 -44.46 -1.17
C ALA A 162 -49.75 -44.30 -2.50
N LEU A 163 -48.56 -43.68 -2.52
CA LEU A 163 -47.69 -43.55 -3.71
C LEU A 163 -47.14 -44.88 -4.22
N GLN A 164 -47.36 -45.99 -3.51
CA GLN A 164 -46.95 -47.32 -3.99
C GLN A 164 -47.54 -47.65 -5.36
N SER A 165 -48.73 -47.15 -5.70
CA SER A 165 -49.36 -47.30 -7.01
C SER A 165 -48.64 -46.55 -8.16
N GLU A 166 -47.82 -45.58 -7.85
CA GLU A 166 -47.05 -44.78 -8.85
C GLU A 166 -45.66 -45.39 -9.08
N PHE A 167 -45.18 -46.27 -8.17
CA PHE A 167 -43.81 -46.82 -8.21
C PHE A 167 -43.81 -48.35 -8.09
N ASP A 168 -44.26 -49.05 -9.14
CA ASP A 168 -44.42 -50.51 -9.14
C ASP A 168 -43.15 -51.30 -8.78
N ASN A 169 -41.98 -50.79 -9.15
CA ASN A 169 -40.70 -51.48 -8.93
C ASN A 169 -39.97 -51.08 -7.63
N LYS A 170 -40.59 -50.29 -6.77
CA LYS A 170 -39.99 -49.77 -5.52
C LYS A 170 -40.89 -50.09 -4.34
N ASN A 171 -40.30 -50.44 -3.21
CA ASN A 171 -41.06 -50.66 -1.97
C ASN A 171 -41.18 -49.34 -1.20
N ILE A 172 -42.25 -48.58 -1.46
CA ILE A 172 -42.50 -47.27 -0.84
C ILE A 172 -42.73 -47.40 0.67
N GLU A 173 -43.40 -48.46 1.14
CA GLU A 173 -43.55 -48.67 2.57
C GLU A 173 -42.22 -48.85 3.30
N ALA A 174 -41.28 -49.56 2.71
CA ALA A 174 -39.92 -49.68 3.26
C ALA A 174 -39.18 -48.35 3.29
N ILE A 175 -39.40 -47.48 2.26
CA ILE A 175 -38.80 -46.13 2.22
C ILE A 175 -39.43 -45.25 3.30
N VAL A 176 -40.74 -45.26 3.47
CA VAL A 176 -41.44 -44.52 4.54
C VAL A 176 -40.89 -44.95 5.91
N LYS A 177 -40.76 -46.26 6.16
CA LYS A 177 -40.16 -46.79 7.39
C LYS A 177 -38.70 -46.34 7.58
N LYS A 178 -37.96 -46.20 6.49
CA LYS A 178 -36.56 -45.69 6.53
C LYS A 178 -36.52 -44.23 6.89
N VAL A 179 -37.45 -43.41 6.40
CA VAL A 179 -37.59 -41.99 6.75
C VAL A 179 -38.08 -41.81 8.18
N ASP A 180 -39.05 -42.60 8.62
CA ASP A 180 -39.55 -42.63 9.99
C ASP A 180 -38.45 -42.99 11.00
N ALA A 181 -37.57 -43.92 10.62
CA ALA A 181 -36.44 -44.35 11.44
C ALA A 181 -35.32 -43.26 11.56
N LEU A 182 -35.40 -42.15 10.78
CA LEU A 182 -34.41 -41.10 10.83
C LEU A 182 -34.53 -40.30 12.14
N LYS A 183 -33.70 -40.62 13.13
CA LYS A 183 -33.76 -40.02 14.49
C LYS A 183 -33.22 -38.59 14.46
N MET A 184 -34.13 -37.65 14.25
CA MET A 184 -33.85 -36.19 14.21
C MET A 184 -33.73 -35.56 15.60
N ASN A 185 -34.13 -36.25 16.66
CA ASN A 185 -34.04 -35.73 18.02
C ASN A 185 -32.61 -35.96 18.59
N PHE A 186 -32.01 -34.90 19.08
CA PHE A 186 -30.71 -34.91 19.71
C PHE A 186 -30.70 -34.09 21.00
N VAL A 187 -30.46 -34.70 22.15
CA VAL A 187 -30.43 -34.07 23.49
C VAL A 187 -31.70 -33.25 23.77
N GLY A 188 -32.85 -33.74 23.32
CA GLY A 188 -34.16 -33.10 23.55
C GLY A 188 -34.51 -31.98 22.52
N PHE A 189 -33.66 -31.72 21.53
CA PHE A 189 -33.92 -30.79 20.44
C PHE A 189 -34.19 -31.55 19.14
N ASP A 190 -35.23 -31.19 18.45
CA ASP A 190 -35.47 -31.64 17.09
C ASP A 190 -34.61 -30.83 16.11
N LEU A 191 -33.77 -31.50 15.35
CA LEU A 191 -32.79 -30.90 14.45
C LEU A 191 -33.44 -30.28 13.19
N SER A 192 -34.70 -30.60 12.93
CA SER A 192 -35.50 -29.96 11.87
C SER A 192 -36.07 -28.59 12.26
N TRP A 193 -36.13 -28.26 13.53
CA TRP A 193 -36.71 -27.01 14.00
C TRP A 193 -35.95 -25.78 13.49
N ILE A 194 -36.70 -24.80 13.02
CA ILE A 194 -36.21 -23.48 12.68
C ILE A 194 -36.74 -22.49 13.74
N PRO A 195 -35.89 -21.87 14.59
CA PRO A 195 -36.32 -21.12 15.76
C PRO A 195 -37.33 -20.00 15.45
N THR A 196 -37.20 -19.30 14.31
CA THR A 196 -38.15 -18.26 13.87
C THR A 196 -39.53 -18.79 13.46
N LYS A 197 -39.62 -20.10 13.14
CA LYS A 197 -40.89 -20.71 12.71
C LYS A 197 -41.51 -21.57 13.83
N ASP A 198 -40.69 -22.40 14.49
CA ASP A 198 -41.19 -23.34 15.47
C ASP A 198 -41.25 -22.78 16.91
N GLY A 199 -40.45 -21.74 17.23
CA GLY A 199 -40.49 -21.06 18.53
C GLY A 199 -40.12 -21.98 19.73
N GLY A 200 -40.57 -21.62 20.92
CA GLY A 200 -40.42 -22.48 22.12
C GLY A 200 -38.99 -22.83 22.49
N ALA A 201 -38.74 -24.11 22.72
CA ALA A 201 -37.40 -24.63 23.13
C ALA A 201 -36.32 -24.42 22.04
N SER A 202 -36.71 -24.32 20.76
CA SER A 202 -35.75 -24.14 19.65
C SER A 202 -34.95 -22.82 19.76
N ILE A 203 -35.46 -21.81 20.46
CA ILE A 203 -34.79 -20.52 20.69
C ILE A 203 -33.47 -20.65 21.46
N VAL A 204 -33.33 -21.74 22.23
CA VAL A 204 -32.10 -22.02 23.00
C VAL A 204 -30.93 -22.37 22.07
N VAL A 205 -31.18 -22.94 20.90
CA VAL A 205 -30.13 -23.40 19.97
C VAL A 205 -29.33 -22.21 19.40
N PRO A 206 -29.89 -21.12 18.89
CA PRO A 206 -29.14 -19.91 18.52
C PRO A 206 -28.30 -19.30 19.64
N LEU A 207 -28.81 -19.34 20.88
CA LEU A 207 -28.08 -18.83 22.04
C LEU A 207 -26.84 -19.66 22.33
N ILE A 208 -26.94 -21.01 22.25
CA ILE A 208 -25.79 -21.92 22.39
C ILE A 208 -24.81 -21.69 21.20
N ALA A 209 -25.29 -21.47 19.98
CA ALA A 209 -24.46 -21.21 18.83
C ALA A 209 -23.68 -19.88 19.02
N GLY A 210 -24.35 -18.81 19.45
CA GLY A 210 -23.72 -17.55 19.79
C GLY A 210 -22.70 -17.67 20.93
N PHE A 211 -23.03 -18.42 21.97
CA PHE A 211 -22.10 -18.70 23.08
C PHE A 211 -20.86 -19.49 22.61
N SER A 212 -21.03 -20.50 21.75
CA SER A 212 -19.93 -21.27 21.19
C SER A 212 -19.00 -20.40 20.32
N ALA A 213 -19.57 -19.45 19.55
CA ALA A 213 -18.80 -18.50 18.76
C ALA A 213 -18.03 -17.50 19.64
N TRP A 214 -18.68 -17.04 20.73
CA TRP A 214 -18.02 -16.20 21.73
C TRP A 214 -16.84 -16.96 22.38
N LEU A 215 -17.05 -18.21 22.82
CA LEU A 215 -16.03 -19.04 23.44
C LEU A 215 -14.87 -19.31 22.48
N LEU A 216 -15.16 -19.62 21.21
CA LEU A 216 -14.14 -19.78 20.17
C LEU A 216 -13.31 -18.51 20.02
N SER A 217 -13.96 -17.36 19.85
CA SER A 217 -13.27 -16.07 19.68
C SER A 217 -12.43 -15.69 20.90
N PHE A 218 -12.95 -15.95 22.10
CA PHE A 218 -12.22 -15.74 23.35
C PHE A 218 -10.98 -16.64 23.45
N CYS A 219 -11.09 -17.91 23.10
CA CYS A 219 -9.96 -18.83 23.08
C CYS A 219 -8.96 -18.46 21.99
N GLN A 220 -9.42 -18.09 20.80
CA GLN A 220 -8.56 -17.65 19.70
C GLN A 220 -7.77 -16.40 20.07
N ASN A 221 -8.37 -15.41 20.71
CA ASN A 221 -7.67 -14.20 21.18
C ASN A 221 -6.50 -14.49 22.14
N LYS A 222 -6.54 -15.63 22.83
CA LYS A 222 -5.46 -16.07 23.73
C LYS A 222 -4.48 -17.06 23.12
N MET A 223 -4.93 -17.85 22.17
CA MET A 223 -4.20 -19.04 21.68
C MET A 223 -3.67 -18.86 20.26
N ASN A 224 -4.33 -18.03 19.42
CA ASN A 224 -3.91 -17.82 18.05
C ASN A 224 -2.84 -16.75 17.99
N VAL A 225 -1.67 -17.09 17.45
CA VAL A 225 -0.50 -16.21 17.33
C VAL A 225 -0.82 -14.92 16.57
N LEU A 226 -1.60 -15.03 15.48
CA LEU A 226 -1.97 -13.90 14.65
C LEU A 226 -2.87 -12.91 15.42
N GLN A 227 -3.78 -13.40 16.23
CA GLN A 227 -4.67 -12.58 17.05
C GLN A 227 -3.93 -11.91 18.23
N ALA A 228 -2.95 -12.60 18.79
CA ALA A 228 -2.08 -12.00 19.81
C ALA A 228 -1.28 -10.80 19.25
N ALA A 229 -1.01 -10.78 17.94
CA ALA A 229 -0.33 -9.68 17.25
C ALA A 229 -1.26 -8.50 16.89
N GLN A 230 -2.58 -8.66 16.95
CA GLN A 230 -3.55 -7.61 16.62
C GLN A 230 -3.83 -6.65 17.80
N SER A 231 -4.44 -5.49 17.49
CA SER A 231 -4.88 -4.55 18.52
C SER A 231 -6.06 -5.11 19.33
N LYS A 232 -6.15 -4.75 20.63
CA LYS A 232 -7.29 -5.16 21.48
C LYS A 232 -8.64 -4.78 20.89
N ILE A 233 -8.76 -3.59 20.30
CA ILE A 233 -10.01 -3.10 19.68
C ILE A 233 -10.37 -3.96 18.47
N GLY A 234 -9.40 -4.32 17.62
CA GLY A 234 -9.62 -5.22 16.48
C GLY A 234 -10.13 -6.58 16.92
N ASN A 235 -9.53 -7.18 17.94
CA ASN A 235 -9.94 -8.48 18.49
C ASN A 235 -11.38 -8.47 19.03
N TYR A 236 -11.77 -7.42 19.77
CA TYR A 236 -13.15 -7.31 20.29
C TYR A 236 -14.17 -7.04 19.17
N SER A 237 -13.85 -6.25 18.16
CA SER A 237 -14.76 -6.02 17.04
C SER A 237 -14.99 -7.29 16.22
N THR A 238 -13.94 -8.07 15.94
CA THR A 238 -14.06 -9.36 15.25
C THR A 238 -14.90 -10.35 16.05
N MET A 239 -14.70 -10.40 17.37
CA MET A 239 -15.51 -11.23 18.26
C MET A 239 -16.99 -10.84 18.21
N ALA A 240 -17.30 -9.54 18.30
CA ALA A 240 -18.68 -9.04 18.27
C ALA A 240 -19.39 -9.39 16.94
N VAL A 241 -18.68 -9.25 15.82
CA VAL A 241 -19.19 -9.63 14.49
C VAL A 241 -19.44 -11.12 14.41
N SER A 242 -18.51 -11.96 14.84
CA SER A 242 -18.64 -13.43 14.82
C SER A 242 -19.83 -13.93 15.66
N VAL A 243 -20.00 -13.40 16.86
CA VAL A 243 -21.12 -13.70 17.75
C VAL A 243 -22.43 -13.23 17.14
N GLY A 244 -22.47 -11.99 16.62
CA GLY A 244 -23.66 -11.41 16.00
C GLY A 244 -24.15 -12.22 14.80
N ILE A 245 -23.22 -12.63 13.92
CA ILE A 245 -23.56 -13.49 12.77
C ILE A 245 -24.08 -14.86 13.24
N SER A 246 -23.41 -15.49 14.23
CA SER A 246 -23.80 -16.82 14.73
C SER A 246 -25.19 -16.78 15.39
N LEU A 247 -25.50 -15.73 16.15
CA LEU A 247 -26.83 -15.53 16.72
C LEU A 247 -27.86 -15.29 15.60
N TYR A 248 -27.62 -14.32 14.74
CA TYR A 248 -28.55 -13.94 13.67
C TYR A 248 -28.90 -15.13 12.78
N LEU A 249 -27.91 -15.76 12.19
CA LEU A 249 -28.13 -16.90 11.29
C LEU A 249 -28.75 -18.09 12.03
N GLY A 250 -28.36 -18.34 13.29
CA GLY A 250 -28.90 -19.44 14.09
C GLY A 250 -30.42 -19.38 14.28
N PHE A 251 -31.05 -18.20 14.18
CA PHE A 251 -32.49 -18.06 14.23
C PHE A 251 -33.21 -18.49 12.94
N PHE A 252 -32.52 -18.48 11.80
CA PHE A 252 -33.12 -18.69 10.48
C PHE A 252 -32.78 -20.04 9.85
N VAL A 253 -31.86 -20.81 10.46
CA VAL A 253 -31.45 -22.12 9.95
C VAL A 253 -32.02 -23.26 10.82
N PRO A 254 -32.16 -24.48 10.28
CA PRO A 254 -32.51 -25.64 11.08
C PRO A 254 -31.52 -25.89 12.21
N SER A 255 -32.03 -26.40 13.35
CA SER A 255 -31.23 -26.71 14.55
C SER A 255 -30.04 -27.64 14.26
N GLY A 256 -30.15 -28.51 13.24
CA GLY A 256 -29.07 -29.36 12.77
C GLY A 256 -27.88 -28.58 12.20
N VAL A 257 -28.13 -27.48 11.46
CA VAL A 257 -27.07 -26.61 10.97
C VAL A 257 -26.39 -25.86 12.13
N ALA A 258 -27.19 -25.37 13.07
CA ALA A 258 -26.65 -24.75 14.27
C ALA A 258 -25.83 -25.75 15.13
N LEU A 259 -26.23 -27.02 15.22
CA LEU A 259 -25.46 -28.07 15.88
C LEU A 259 -24.10 -28.30 15.21
N TYR A 260 -24.08 -28.34 13.86
CA TYR A 260 -22.80 -28.41 13.13
C TYR A 260 -21.90 -27.20 13.49
N TRP A 261 -22.45 -26.00 13.55
CA TRP A 261 -21.70 -24.79 13.89
C TRP A 261 -21.13 -24.86 15.31
N ILE A 262 -21.94 -25.25 16.27
CA ILE A 262 -21.52 -25.45 17.68
C ILE A 262 -20.40 -26.48 17.75
N ALA A 263 -20.56 -27.63 17.13
CA ALA A 263 -19.55 -28.69 17.11
C ALA A 263 -18.25 -28.22 16.43
N SER A 264 -18.37 -27.52 15.29
CA SER A 264 -17.21 -26.97 14.56
C SER A 264 -16.46 -25.96 15.40
N ASN A 265 -17.14 -25.03 16.09
CA ASN A 265 -16.52 -24.07 16.99
C ASN A 265 -15.74 -24.74 18.12
N LEU A 266 -16.35 -25.66 18.80
CA LEU A 266 -15.72 -26.38 19.92
C LEU A 266 -14.52 -27.24 19.46
N LEU A 267 -14.66 -27.94 18.34
CA LEU A 267 -13.55 -28.72 17.77
C LEU A 267 -12.41 -27.83 17.27
N THR A 268 -12.71 -26.63 16.78
CA THR A 268 -11.67 -25.68 16.40
C THR A 268 -10.83 -25.22 17.58
N ILE A 269 -11.43 -25.05 18.76
CA ILE A 269 -10.69 -24.75 20.01
C ILE A 269 -9.72 -25.85 20.32
N VAL A 270 -10.21 -27.11 20.30
CA VAL A 270 -9.38 -28.32 20.58
C VAL A 270 -8.25 -28.42 19.54
N GLN A 271 -8.58 -28.27 18.26
CA GLN A 271 -7.61 -28.32 17.17
C GLN A 271 -6.51 -27.25 17.33
N GLN A 272 -6.87 -26.00 17.64
CA GLN A 272 -5.90 -24.92 17.87
C GLN A 272 -5.00 -25.20 19.07
N TYR A 273 -5.56 -25.74 20.14
CA TYR A 273 -4.77 -26.16 21.32
C TYR A 273 -3.73 -27.23 20.96
N LEU A 274 -4.16 -28.26 20.21
CA LEU A 274 -3.27 -29.34 19.78
C LEU A 274 -2.19 -28.85 18.82
N LEU A 275 -2.56 -27.98 17.87
CA LEU A 275 -1.61 -27.35 16.93
C LEU A 275 -0.56 -26.50 17.68
N ASN A 276 -0.97 -25.69 18.66
CA ASN A 276 -0.04 -24.89 19.45
C ASN A 276 0.90 -25.76 20.32
N LYS A 277 0.45 -26.94 20.74
CA LYS A 277 1.30 -27.89 21.46
C LYS A 277 2.31 -28.57 20.53
N ALA A 278 1.89 -28.92 19.32
CA ALA A 278 2.74 -29.56 18.31
C ALA A 278 3.70 -28.58 17.66
N ILE A 279 3.19 -27.39 17.32
CA ILE A 279 3.92 -26.30 16.64
C ILE A 279 3.89 -25.10 17.59
N ASN A 280 4.86 -25.02 18.50
CA ASN A 280 4.89 -23.98 19.53
C ASN A 280 5.33 -22.62 18.94
N PRO A 281 4.44 -21.61 18.83
CA PRO A 281 4.78 -20.30 18.24
C PRO A 281 5.89 -19.55 18.99
N LYS A 282 6.03 -19.79 20.30
CA LYS A 282 7.05 -19.14 21.12
C LYS A 282 8.49 -19.49 20.73
N LYS A 283 8.68 -20.54 19.94
CA LYS A 283 10.00 -20.94 19.46
C LYS A 283 10.47 -20.15 18.23
N TYR A 284 9.53 -19.51 17.52
CA TYR A 284 9.76 -18.86 16.24
C TYR A 284 9.64 -17.35 16.31
N VAL A 285 8.93 -16.82 17.31
CA VAL A 285 8.64 -15.37 17.42
C VAL A 285 9.42 -14.79 18.60
N ASP A 286 10.20 -13.74 18.35
CA ASP A 286 10.78 -12.91 19.40
C ASP A 286 9.71 -11.96 19.97
N TRP A 287 9.12 -12.37 21.07
CA TRP A 287 8.04 -11.62 21.72
C TRP A 287 8.53 -10.33 22.37
N ASN A 288 9.79 -10.27 22.80
CA ASN A 288 10.36 -9.06 23.41
C ASN A 288 10.57 -7.98 22.37
N GLU A 289 11.12 -8.33 21.21
CA GLU A 289 11.29 -7.40 20.10
C GLU A 289 9.93 -6.96 19.53
N LEU A 290 8.96 -7.88 19.43
CA LEU A 290 7.60 -7.56 18.99
C LEU A 290 6.92 -6.54 19.91
N GLU A 291 7.00 -6.73 21.25
CA GLU A 291 6.38 -5.83 22.23
C GLU A 291 7.08 -4.47 22.21
N SER A 292 8.41 -4.45 22.24
CA SER A 292 9.23 -3.23 22.19
C SER A 292 8.92 -2.36 20.96
N THR A 293 8.92 -2.96 19.78
CA THR A 293 8.62 -2.23 18.53
C THR A 293 7.16 -1.79 18.44
N ARG A 294 6.24 -2.54 19.07
CA ARG A 294 4.82 -2.16 19.17
C ARG A 294 4.61 -0.96 20.09
N GLU A 295 5.27 -0.94 21.25
CA GLU A 295 5.21 0.19 22.17
C GLU A 295 5.80 1.45 21.55
N GLU A 296 6.94 1.32 20.88
CA GLU A 296 7.58 2.42 20.15
C GLU A 296 6.65 2.98 19.06
N LEU A 297 6.08 2.13 18.21
CA LEU A 297 5.10 2.56 17.19
C LEU A 297 3.86 3.22 17.82
N ALA A 298 3.37 2.70 18.95
CA ALA A 298 2.23 3.27 19.66
C ALA A 298 2.53 4.67 20.20
N MET A 299 3.77 4.95 20.64
CA MET A 299 4.21 6.30 21.03
C MET A 299 4.18 7.25 19.83
N TYR A 300 4.69 6.85 18.66
CA TYR A 300 4.60 7.66 17.44
C TYR A 300 3.14 7.96 17.06
N ILE A 301 2.28 6.94 17.07
CA ILE A 301 0.84 7.10 16.76
C ILE A 301 0.12 7.97 17.81
N SER A 302 0.47 7.86 19.10
CA SER A 302 -0.15 8.65 20.17
C SER A 302 0.25 10.11 20.10
N ASN A 303 1.50 10.39 19.74
CA ASN A 303 1.99 11.75 19.53
C ASN A 303 1.37 12.40 18.28
N ALA A 304 0.96 11.59 17.31
CA ALA A 304 0.23 12.00 16.10
C ALA A 304 -1.30 12.01 16.28
N LYS A 305 -1.83 12.12 17.50
CA LYS A 305 -3.29 12.15 17.74
C LYS A 305 -3.93 13.31 16.98
N LYS A 306 -5.01 13.01 16.25
CA LYS A 306 -5.83 13.97 15.50
C LYS A 306 -6.29 15.10 16.41
N THR A 307 -5.73 16.26 16.22
CA THR A 307 -6.07 17.51 16.91
C THR A 307 -7.36 18.11 16.31
N LYS A 308 -7.83 19.22 16.88
CA LYS A 308 -8.92 20.00 16.26
C LYS A 308 -8.49 20.48 14.86
N ALA A 309 -7.22 20.82 14.67
CA ALA A 309 -6.63 21.19 13.40
C ALA A 309 -6.76 20.08 12.33
N ASP A 310 -6.61 18.80 12.69
CA ASP A 310 -6.78 17.69 11.73
C ASP A 310 -8.21 17.59 11.20
N LYS A 311 -9.22 17.91 12.01
CA LYS A 311 -10.63 17.91 11.57
C LYS A 311 -10.89 19.05 10.58
N GLU A 312 -10.28 20.21 10.77
CA GLU A 312 -10.36 21.34 9.87
C GLU A 312 -9.68 21.04 8.53
N LEU A 313 -8.52 20.39 8.55
CA LEU A 313 -7.81 19.94 7.35
C LEU A 313 -8.61 18.89 6.55
N ILE A 314 -9.24 17.92 7.23
CA ILE A 314 -10.11 16.93 6.59
C ILE A 314 -11.30 17.64 5.91
N LYS A 315 -11.89 18.64 6.58
CA LYS A 315 -12.97 19.43 6.01
C LYS A 315 -12.49 20.22 4.79
N ARG A 316 -11.36 20.93 4.90
CA ARG A 316 -10.75 21.69 3.80
C ARG A 316 -10.49 20.80 2.59
N CYS A 317 -9.83 19.64 2.79
CA CYS A 317 -9.59 18.68 1.72
C CYS A 317 -10.89 18.21 1.05
N LYS A 318 -11.97 18.00 1.82
CA LYS A 318 -13.28 17.60 1.27
C LYS A 318 -13.90 18.73 0.45
N ASP A 319 -13.80 19.95 0.92
CA ASP A 319 -14.36 21.13 0.25
C ASP A 319 -13.59 21.46 -1.02
N ASP A 320 -12.24 21.42 -0.98
CA ASP A 320 -11.37 21.63 -2.14
C ASP A 320 -11.55 20.52 -3.20
N TYR A 321 -11.67 19.25 -2.77
CA TYR A 321 -11.98 18.13 -3.66
C TYR A 321 -13.31 18.34 -4.40
N LYS A 322 -14.35 18.74 -3.67
CA LYS A 322 -15.68 19.04 -4.25
C LYS A 322 -15.59 20.21 -5.24
N LYS A 323 -14.98 21.32 -4.81
CA LYS A 323 -14.77 22.52 -5.64
C LYS A 323 -14.02 22.19 -6.93
N PHE A 324 -12.96 21.36 -6.86
CA PHE A 324 -12.19 20.95 -8.04
C PHE A 324 -13.05 20.14 -9.02
N LEU A 325 -13.89 19.22 -8.55
CA LEU A 325 -14.73 18.37 -9.40
C LEU A 325 -15.97 19.08 -9.96
N GLU A 326 -16.47 20.12 -9.29
CA GLU A 326 -17.61 20.92 -9.77
C GLU A 326 -17.23 21.84 -10.95
N LEU A 327 -15.96 22.19 -11.05
CA LEU A 327 -15.45 22.90 -12.22
C LEU A 327 -15.36 21.94 -13.40
N GLY A 328 -15.83 22.35 -14.54
CA GLY A 328 -15.65 21.64 -15.80
C GLY A 328 -14.16 21.55 -16.19
N ASN A 329 -13.89 21.43 -17.47
CA ASN A 329 -12.52 21.32 -17.97
C ASN A 329 -11.56 22.37 -17.38
N LYS A 330 -10.44 21.91 -16.83
CA LYS A 330 -9.32 22.75 -16.41
C LYS A 330 -8.28 22.72 -17.53
N HIS A 331 -7.96 23.87 -18.08
CA HIS A 331 -6.98 23.91 -19.17
C HIS A 331 -5.60 23.47 -18.71
N LEU A 332 -5.20 23.86 -17.50
CA LEU A 332 -3.87 23.58 -16.96
C LEU A 332 -3.94 23.22 -15.47
N VAL A 333 -3.40 22.07 -15.13
CA VAL A 333 -3.31 21.59 -13.75
C VAL A 333 -1.84 21.27 -13.42
N PHE A 334 -1.36 21.78 -12.29
CA PHE A 334 -0.10 21.35 -11.68
C PHE A 334 -0.41 20.50 -10.46
N TYR A 335 0.35 19.42 -10.28
CA TYR A 335 0.34 18.64 -9.06
C TYR A 335 1.70 18.66 -8.38
N SER A 336 1.70 18.96 -7.08
CA SER A 336 2.87 18.98 -6.21
C SER A 336 2.63 18.12 -4.97
N GLU A 337 3.57 17.25 -4.63
CA GLU A 337 3.48 16.39 -3.45
C GLU A 337 3.54 17.18 -2.14
N SER A 338 4.33 18.26 -2.12
CA SER A 338 4.48 19.15 -0.96
C SER A 338 5.08 20.51 -1.38
N ASN A 339 5.07 21.47 -0.43
CA ASN A 339 5.67 22.79 -0.61
C ASN A 339 7.12 22.75 -1.17
N GLY A 340 7.90 21.73 -0.80
CA GLY A 340 9.28 21.57 -1.26
C GLY A 340 9.44 21.29 -2.76
N PHE A 341 8.37 20.93 -3.48
CA PHE A 341 8.38 20.64 -4.92
C PHE A 341 8.03 21.85 -5.77
N TYR A 342 7.42 22.90 -5.21
CA TYR A 342 7.11 24.13 -5.95
C TYR A 342 8.33 24.71 -6.69
N LYS A 343 9.51 24.64 -6.09
CA LYS A 343 10.78 25.15 -6.65
C LYS A 343 11.11 24.58 -8.04
N TYR A 344 10.63 23.38 -8.39
CA TYR A 344 10.84 22.77 -9.71
C TYR A 344 9.94 23.36 -10.79
N TYR A 345 8.87 24.04 -10.37
CA TYR A 345 7.92 24.73 -11.27
C TYR A 345 8.07 26.24 -11.26
N ALA A 346 8.77 26.84 -10.29
CA ALA A 346 8.74 28.26 -9.99
C ALA A 346 8.96 29.13 -11.25
N GLY A 347 10.08 28.97 -11.93
CA GLY A 347 10.37 29.70 -13.16
C GLY A 347 9.34 29.48 -14.28
N THR A 348 8.82 28.26 -14.38
CA THR A 348 7.78 27.90 -15.37
C THR A 348 6.45 28.58 -15.05
N ILE A 349 6.01 28.50 -13.79
CA ILE A 349 4.76 29.13 -13.32
C ILE A 349 4.86 30.64 -13.45
N ASP A 350 5.95 31.22 -13.04
CA ASP A 350 6.21 32.65 -13.17
C ASP A 350 6.09 33.18 -14.62
N PHE A 351 6.65 32.42 -15.57
CA PHE A 351 6.54 32.78 -16.99
C PHE A 351 5.09 32.67 -17.49
N ILE A 352 4.36 31.62 -17.13
CA ILE A 352 2.94 31.41 -17.48
C ILE A 352 2.08 32.57 -16.95
N LEU A 353 2.23 32.91 -15.67
CA LEU A 353 1.46 33.95 -15.00
C LEU A 353 1.73 35.35 -15.57
N LYS A 354 2.97 35.62 -15.99
CA LYS A 354 3.36 36.91 -16.58
C LYS A 354 2.92 37.10 -18.02
N ASN A 355 2.82 36.02 -18.79
CA ASN A 355 2.64 36.07 -20.23
C ASN A 355 1.30 35.57 -20.74
N THR A 356 0.44 35.00 -19.85
CA THR A 356 -0.86 34.46 -20.22
C THR A 356 -1.93 34.78 -19.18
N ASN A 357 -3.20 34.57 -19.55
CA ASN A 357 -4.32 34.63 -18.64
C ASN A 357 -4.89 33.19 -18.34
N ILE A 358 -4.09 32.11 -18.57
CA ILE A 358 -4.52 30.73 -18.35
C ILE A 358 -4.69 30.51 -16.84
N PRO A 359 -5.90 30.12 -16.36
CA PRO A 359 -6.08 29.78 -14.96
C PRO A 359 -5.20 28.59 -14.58
N LEU A 360 -4.37 28.77 -13.57
CA LEU A 360 -3.45 27.76 -13.08
C LEU A 360 -4.08 27.04 -11.90
N HIS A 361 -4.60 25.83 -12.14
CA HIS A 361 -5.10 24.96 -11.09
C HIS A 361 -3.94 24.20 -10.43
N TYR A 362 -3.71 24.45 -9.15
CA TYR A 362 -2.59 23.86 -8.43
C TYR A 362 -3.07 22.92 -7.31
N ILE A 363 -2.81 21.65 -7.47
CA ILE A 363 -3.13 20.60 -6.48
C ILE A 363 -1.89 20.37 -5.63
N THR A 364 -2.04 20.44 -4.31
CA THR A 364 -0.97 20.08 -3.37
C THR A 364 -1.48 19.16 -2.29
N SER A 365 -0.61 18.24 -1.85
CA SER A 365 -0.87 17.38 -0.70
C SER A 365 -0.36 17.97 0.63
N ASP A 366 0.21 19.18 0.59
CA ASP A 366 0.66 19.93 1.76
C ASP A 366 -0.32 21.06 2.11
N PRO A 367 -0.96 21.04 3.29
CA PRO A 367 -1.90 22.10 3.68
C PRO A 367 -1.23 23.47 3.90
N ASN A 368 0.10 23.50 4.07
CA ASN A 368 0.89 24.71 4.31
C ASN A 368 1.72 25.11 3.09
N ASP A 369 1.40 24.62 1.91
CA ASP A 369 2.08 24.97 0.69
C ASP A 369 2.02 26.49 0.43
N HIS A 370 3.14 27.08 0.05
CA HIS A 370 3.29 28.50 -0.22
C HIS A 370 2.32 29.00 -1.33
N ILE A 371 1.89 28.11 -2.20
CA ILE A 371 0.94 28.44 -3.27
C ILE A 371 -0.37 29.09 -2.75
N PHE A 372 -0.78 28.75 -1.51
CA PHE A 372 -1.98 29.37 -0.92
C PHE A 372 -1.80 30.83 -0.58
N GLU A 373 -0.57 31.27 -0.25
CA GLU A 373 -0.24 32.69 -0.05
C GLU A 373 -0.16 33.40 -1.39
N MET A 374 0.51 32.81 -2.38
CA MET A 374 0.59 33.36 -3.73
C MET A 374 -0.80 33.58 -4.36
N ALA A 375 -1.73 32.67 -4.11
CA ALA A 375 -3.12 32.79 -4.61
C ALA A 375 -3.93 33.94 -3.98
N LYS A 376 -3.48 34.51 -2.87
CA LYS A 376 -4.10 35.72 -2.29
C LYS A 376 -3.70 36.98 -3.07
N GLU A 377 -2.53 36.95 -3.72
CA GLU A 377 -1.97 38.07 -4.46
C GLU A 377 -2.25 37.95 -5.97
N ASN A 378 -2.57 36.75 -6.46
CA ASN A 378 -2.81 36.49 -7.87
C ASN A 378 -4.01 35.59 -8.11
N ASP A 379 -5.12 36.16 -8.57
CA ASP A 379 -6.37 35.45 -8.83
C ASP A 379 -6.29 34.42 -9.97
N GLN A 380 -5.24 34.39 -10.76
CA GLN A 380 -5.01 33.39 -11.79
C GLN A 380 -4.68 32.04 -11.17
N ILE A 381 -4.12 32.01 -9.94
CA ILE A 381 -3.78 30.80 -9.22
C ILE A 381 -5.02 30.26 -8.48
N LYS A 382 -5.37 29.01 -8.74
CA LYS A 382 -6.48 28.28 -8.11
C LYS A 382 -5.94 27.08 -7.33
N PRO A 383 -5.58 27.25 -6.04
CA PRO A 383 -4.97 26.18 -5.25
C PRO A 383 -6.02 25.25 -4.62
N TYR A 384 -5.66 23.97 -4.47
CA TYR A 384 -6.48 22.92 -3.85
C TYR A 384 -5.64 22.05 -2.96
N TYR A 385 -6.04 21.90 -1.69
CA TYR A 385 -5.44 20.94 -0.76
C TYR A 385 -6.13 19.60 -0.90
N ILE A 386 -5.39 18.58 -1.35
CA ILE A 386 -5.91 17.21 -1.57
C ILE A 386 -4.97 16.24 -0.86
N ASP A 387 -5.47 15.54 0.15
CA ASP A 387 -4.68 14.54 0.85
C ASP A 387 -4.36 13.31 -0.03
N SER A 388 -3.32 12.56 0.32
CA SER A 388 -2.86 11.41 -0.45
C SER A 388 -3.94 10.33 -0.67
N GLN A 389 -4.96 10.22 0.20
CA GLN A 389 -6.02 9.23 0.05
C GLN A 389 -7.01 9.62 -1.04
N LYS A 390 -7.32 10.92 -1.13
CA LYS A 390 -8.24 11.45 -2.14
C LYS A 390 -7.59 11.72 -3.48
N LEU A 391 -6.27 11.92 -3.47
CA LEU A 391 -5.49 12.20 -4.68
C LEU A 391 -5.69 11.14 -5.76
N ILE A 392 -5.59 9.85 -5.40
CA ILE A 392 -5.77 8.74 -6.35
C ILE A 392 -7.12 8.84 -7.07
N THR A 393 -8.20 9.03 -6.29
CA THR A 393 -9.55 9.15 -6.86
C THR A 393 -9.71 10.42 -7.68
N LEU A 394 -9.05 11.53 -7.26
CA LEU A 394 -9.09 12.78 -8.02
C LEU A 394 -8.39 12.63 -9.36
N MET A 395 -7.20 12.02 -9.40
CA MET A 395 -6.46 11.76 -10.64
C MET A 395 -7.25 10.87 -11.60
N MET A 396 -7.89 9.81 -11.11
CA MET A 396 -8.79 8.96 -11.92
C MET A 396 -9.99 9.71 -12.50
N ARG A 397 -10.39 10.81 -11.86
CA ARG A 397 -11.52 11.68 -12.29
C ARG A 397 -11.05 13.01 -12.86
N MET A 398 -9.79 13.12 -13.23
CA MET A 398 -9.19 14.34 -13.78
C MET A 398 -9.93 14.77 -15.06
N ASP A 399 -10.43 15.98 -15.05
CA ASP A 399 -11.00 16.66 -16.22
C ASP A 399 -10.15 17.89 -16.50
N ALA A 400 -9.10 17.70 -17.28
CA ALA A 400 -8.13 18.72 -17.63
C ALA A 400 -7.60 18.52 -19.06
N ASP A 401 -7.06 19.58 -19.67
CA ASP A 401 -6.37 19.47 -20.96
C ASP A 401 -4.93 19.02 -20.75
N VAL A 402 -4.23 19.64 -19.81
CA VAL A 402 -2.82 19.38 -19.50
C VAL A 402 -2.65 19.22 -17.97
N VAL A 403 -1.94 18.17 -17.57
CA VAL A 403 -1.52 17.93 -16.18
C VAL A 403 0.00 17.87 -16.14
N VAL A 404 0.61 18.73 -15.32
CA VAL A 404 2.05 18.83 -15.12
C VAL A 404 2.41 18.33 -13.73
N MET A 405 3.37 17.42 -13.61
CA MET A 405 3.73 16.83 -12.32
C MET A 405 5.19 16.38 -12.25
N THR A 406 5.75 16.45 -11.05
CA THR A 406 7.09 15.91 -10.74
C THR A 406 7.05 14.45 -10.25
N MET A 407 5.87 13.99 -9.85
CA MET A 407 5.67 12.63 -9.37
C MET A 407 5.79 11.64 -10.52
N PRO A 408 6.73 10.70 -10.48
CA PRO A 408 6.85 9.62 -11.46
C PRO A 408 5.81 8.53 -11.22
N ASP A 409 5.96 7.38 -11.88
CA ASP A 409 5.16 6.17 -11.66
C ASP A 409 3.67 6.31 -12.04
N LEU A 410 3.34 7.22 -12.98
CA LEU A 410 2.01 7.29 -13.57
C LEU A 410 1.64 5.94 -14.20
N GLU A 411 0.48 5.38 -13.88
CA GLU A 411 -0.04 4.04 -14.23
C GLU A 411 0.75 2.86 -13.63
N THR A 412 2.02 3.00 -13.31
CA THR A 412 2.87 1.91 -12.81
C THR A 412 2.71 1.69 -11.31
N PHE A 413 2.29 2.72 -10.55
CA PHE A 413 2.07 2.62 -9.11
C PHE A 413 0.68 3.12 -8.70
N GLN A 414 0.57 4.04 -7.75
CA GLN A 414 -0.72 4.46 -7.18
C GLN A 414 -1.50 5.43 -8.06
N ILE A 415 -0.80 6.35 -8.72
CA ILE A 415 -1.42 7.37 -9.55
C ILE A 415 -1.81 6.79 -10.91
N LYS A 416 -3.07 7.01 -11.29
CA LYS A 416 -3.63 6.54 -12.55
C LYS A 416 -4.01 7.73 -13.43
N ARG A 417 -3.93 7.51 -14.75
CA ARG A 417 -4.47 8.45 -15.73
C ARG A 417 -5.98 8.58 -15.57
N SER A 418 -6.55 9.65 -16.09
CA SER A 418 -7.99 9.88 -16.04
C SER A 418 -8.78 8.76 -16.72
N TYR A 419 -9.84 8.29 -16.03
CA TYR A 419 -10.82 7.35 -16.61
C TYR A 419 -11.99 8.08 -17.27
N VAL A 420 -12.20 9.37 -16.94
CA VAL A 420 -13.27 10.19 -17.50
C VAL A 420 -12.85 10.88 -18.80
N ARG A 421 -11.53 11.18 -18.93
CA ARG A 421 -10.96 11.80 -20.11
C ARG A 421 -9.68 11.07 -20.55
N LYS A 422 -9.69 10.53 -21.76
CA LYS A 422 -8.53 9.78 -22.31
C LYS A 422 -7.51 10.66 -23.02
N ASP A 423 -7.93 11.87 -23.39
CA ASP A 423 -7.15 12.86 -24.13
C ASP A 423 -6.33 13.82 -23.25
N VAL A 424 -6.35 13.63 -21.93
CA VAL A 424 -5.52 14.43 -21.00
C VAL A 424 -4.04 14.24 -21.30
N GLU A 425 -3.32 15.36 -21.51
CA GLU A 425 -1.87 15.37 -21.70
C GLU A 425 -1.15 15.38 -20.35
N TYR A 426 -0.36 14.36 -20.05
CA TYR A 426 0.44 14.30 -18.82
C TYR A 426 1.89 14.63 -19.12
N ILE A 427 2.41 15.69 -18.50
CA ILE A 427 3.78 16.19 -18.68
C ILE A 427 4.58 15.91 -17.43
N TYR A 428 5.68 15.17 -17.56
CA TYR A 428 6.61 14.91 -16.47
C TYR A 428 7.69 16.00 -16.39
N VAL A 429 7.90 16.55 -15.19
CA VAL A 429 8.97 17.49 -14.88
C VAL A 429 9.96 16.80 -13.96
N PRO A 430 11.19 16.50 -14.39
CA PRO A 430 12.22 15.95 -13.53
C PRO A 430 12.55 16.90 -12.37
N HIS A 431 12.64 16.33 -11.16
CA HIS A 431 12.99 17.08 -9.95
C HIS A 431 14.47 16.95 -9.57
N CYS A 432 15.29 16.46 -10.48
CA CYS A 432 16.75 16.37 -10.34
C CYS A 432 17.41 16.27 -11.71
N THR A 433 18.70 16.59 -11.74
CA THR A 433 19.56 16.43 -12.93
C THR A 433 20.29 15.08 -12.98
N ASN A 434 20.03 14.19 -12.04
CA ASN A 434 20.64 12.85 -12.01
C ASN A 434 20.15 11.97 -13.16
N SER A 435 20.87 10.85 -13.41
CA SER A 435 20.34 9.75 -14.21
C SER A 435 19.04 9.22 -13.61
N LEU A 436 17.94 9.35 -14.32
CA LEU A 436 16.64 8.85 -13.89
C LEU A 436 16.58 7.32 -14.00
N ASN A 437 17.24 6.74 -15.00
CA ASN A 437 17.33 5.28 -15.16
C ASN A 437 17.99 4.59 -13.94
N LEU A 438 18.95 5.23 -13.26
CA LEU A 438 19.56 4.68 -12.05
C LEU A 438 18.72 4.94 -10.80
N THR A 439 18.18 6.15 -10.67
CA THR A 439 17.64 6.67 -9.39
C THR A 439 16.14 6.56 -9.25
N MET A 440 15.43 6.06 -10.27
CA MET A 440 14.00 5.82 -10.27
C MET A 440 13.67 4.36 -10.61
N ARG A 441 12.41 3.98 -10.43
CA ARG A 441 11.93 2.64 -10.79
C ARG A 441 11.91 2.48 -12.31
N ASP A 442 12.11 1.26 -12.75
CA ASP A 442 11.91 0.88 -14.13
C ASP A 442 10.46 1.16 -14.58
N GLY A 443 10.28 1.72 -15.78
CA GLY A 443 8.98 2.10 -16.31
C GLY A 443 8.31 3.32 -15.67
N CYS A 444 8.98 4.06 -14.80
CA CYS A 444 8.39 5.16 -14.02
C CYS A 444 7.89 6.35 -14.86
N VAL A 445 8.38 6.50 -16.10
CA VAL A 445 7.99 7.59 -17.02
C VAL A 445 7.25 7.11 -18.27
N ASP A 446 6.98 5.81 -18.41
CA ASP A 446 6.46 5.20 -19.64
C ASP A 446 5.08 5.73 -20.06
N TYR A 447 4.28 6.14 -19.11
CA TYR A 447 2.89 6.54 -19.35
C TYR A 447 2.66 8.07 -19.41
N PHE A 448 3.73 8.85 -19.43
CA PHE A 448 3.64 10.29 -19.70
C PHE A 448 3.60 10.56 -21.20
N ASP A 449 2.85 11.58 -21.61
CA ASP A 449 2.76 12.00 -23.01
C ASP A 449 3.96 12.87 -23.41
N ALA A 450 4.49 13.65 -22.45
CA ALA A 450 5.70 14.42 -22.64
C ALA A 450 6.61 14.42 -21.42
N ILE A 451 7.91 14.57 -21.64
CA ILE A 451 8.94 14.68 -20.61
C ILE A 451 9.79 15.92 -20.89
N LEU A 452 9.97 16.77 -19.87
CA LEU A 452 10.80 17.96 -19.96
C LEU A 452 12.24 17.60 -19.52
N ALA A 453 13.06 17.12 -20.45
CA ALA A 453 14.44 16.71 -20.16
C ALA A 453 15.28 17.92 -19.68
N THR A 454 16.01 17.74 -18.57
CA THR A 454 16.86 18.80 -18.01
C THR A 454 18.11 19.02 -18.85
N GLY A 455 18.61 17.97 -19.50
CA GLY A 455 19.80 18.08 -20.30
C GLY A 455 20.02 16.87 -21.22
N LYS A 456 21.12 16.92 -21.96
CA LYS A 456 21.48 15.94 -22.99
C LYS A 456 21.51 14.49 -22.47
N HIS A 457 22.05 14.27 -21.28
CA HIS A 457 22.14 12.94 -20.67
C HIS A 457 20.76 12.34 -20.39
N GLN A 458 19.81 13.13 -19.88
CA GLN A 458 18.44 12.65 -19.65
C GLN A 458 17.69 12.38 -20.97
N ARG A 459 17.88 13.25 -21.98
CA ARG A 459 17.32 12.99 -23.32
C ARG A 459 17.80 11.64 -23.86
N GLU A 460 19.13 11.40 -23.83
CA GLU A 460 19.71 10.14 -24.30
C GLU A 460 19.16 8.92 -23.54
N GLU A 461 19.00 9.04 -22.21
CA GLU A 461 18.37 8.01 -21.39
C GLU A 461 16.89 7.77 -21.79
N PHE A 462 16.09 8.85 -21.93
CA PHE A 462 14.68 8.71 -22.31
C PHE A 462 14.49 8.14 -23.71
N GLU A 463 15.30 8.56 -24.67
CA GLU A 463 15.28 7.98 -26.02
C GLU A 463 15.65 6.50 -26.03
N ALA A 464 16.56 6.07 -25.17
CA ALA A 464 16.91 4.66 -25.01
C ALA A 464 15.81 3.88 -24.28
N ILE A 465 15.17 4.45 -23.24
CA ILE A 465 14.01 3.88 -22.55
C ILE A 465 12.85 3.70 -23.54
N GLN A 466 12.55 4.72 -24.36
CA GLN A 466 11.50 4.61 -25.39
C GLN A 466 11.73 3.42 -26.33
N LYS A 467 12.97 3.20 -26.75
CA LYS A 467 13.34 2.05 -27.60
C LYS A 467 13.20 0.73 -26.86
N LEU A 468 13.67 0.66 -25.60
CA LEU A 468 13.64 -0.55 -24.79
C LEU A 468 12.21 -0.96 -24.45
N HIS A 469 11.35 -0.01 -24.09
CA HIS A 469 9.97 -0.23 -23.67
C HIS A 469 8.96 -0.12 -24.82
N HIS A 470 9.41 0.11 -26.07
CA HIS A 470 8.54 0.25 -27.25
C HIS A 470 7.51 1.37 -27.13
N ILE A 471 7.92 2.55 -26.62
CA ILE A 471 7.05 3.72 -26.45
C ILE A 471 7.09 4.58 -27.72
N GLU A 472 5.95 4.69 -28.43
CA GLU A 472 5.90 5.35 -29.74
C GLU A 472 5.43 6.81 -29.69
N ASN A 473 4.61 7.22 -28.70
CA ASN A 473 3.89 8.49 -28.70
C ASN A 473 4.26 9.42 -27.53
N GLN A 474 5.49 9.37 -27.06
CA GLN A 474 5.97 10.24 -25.99
C GLN A 474 6.95 11.29 -26.54
N THR A 475 6.70 12.57 -26.24
CA THR A 475 7.55 13.68 -26.65
C THR A 475 8.62 13.96 -25.62
N ILE A 476 9.90 14.01 -26.02
CA ILE A 476 10.99 14.47 -25.17
C ILE A 476 11.35 15.91 -25.56
N VAL A 477 11.27 16.82 -24.60
CA VAL A 477 11.47 18.26 -24.80
C VAL A 477 12.79 18.68 -24.17
N ASP A 478 13.63 19.41 -24.90
CA ASP A 478 14.85 20.02 -24.38
C ASP A 478 14.48 21.27 -23.55
N ALA A 479 14.13 21.06 -22.29
CA ALA A 479 13.56 22.11 -21.45
C ALA A 479 14.60 22.79 -20.55
N GLY A 480 15.52 22.03 -19.96
CA GLY A 480 16.44 22.51 -18.94
C GLY A 480 15.90 22.33 -17.52
N TYR A 481 16.60 22.86 -16.54
CA TYR A 481 16.29 22.67 -15.13
C TYR A 481 15.96 24.00 -14.44
N PRO A 482 14.67 24.38 -14.31
CA PRO A 482 14.26 25.71 -13.81
C PRO A 482 14.81 26.04 -12.41
N LEU A 483 14.96 25.04 -11.54
CA LEU A 483 15.58 25.23 -10.22
C LEU A 483 17.04 25.71 -10.35
N LEU A 484 17.78 25.21 -11.33
CA LEU A 484 19.17 25.62 -11.53
C LEU A 484 19.28 27.11 -11.96
N ASP A 485 18.34 27.57 -12.78
CA ASP A 485 18.26 28.98 -13.16
C ASP A 485 18.07 29.88 -11.93
N ASP A 486 17.15 29.50 -11.03
CA ASP A 486 16.90 30.24 -9.79
C ASP A 486 18.10 30.21 -8.85
N LEU A 487 18.72 29.03 -8.64
CA LEU A 487 19.92 28.88 -7.81
C LEU A 487 21.09 29.71 -8.36
N TYR A 488 21.28 29.74 -9.67
CA TYR A 488 22.31 30.57 -10.30
C TYR A 488 22.05 32.05 -10.14
N LYS A 489 20.81 32.49 -10.30
CA LYS A 489 20.38 33.86 -10.07
C LYS A 489 20.61 34.31 -8.62
N ASP A 490 20.26 33.46 -7.66
CA ASP A 490 20.48 33.70 -6.23
C ASP A 490 21.97 33.80 -5.93
N TYR A 491 22.79 32.89 -6.48
CA TYR A 491 24.23 32.90 -6.34
C TYR A 491 24.86 34.18 -6.90
N LYS A 492 24.40 34.65 -8.08
CA LYS A 492 24.87 35.91 -8.70
C LYS A 492 24.54 37.14 -7.86
N ASN A 493 23.39 37.16 -7.23
CA ASN A 493 22.89 38.27 -6.45
C ASN A 493 23.38 38.25 -4.99
N MET A 494 24.02 37.18 -4.55
CA MET A 494 24.52 37.08 -3.19
C MET A 494 25.62 38.09 -2.91
N PRO A 495 25.60 38.77 -1.76
CA PRO A 495 26.67 39.70 -1.37
C PRO A 495 28.02 38.98 -1.27
N LYS A 496 29.00 39.43 -2.00
CA LYS A 496 30.36 38.92 -1.89
C LYS A 496 30.99 39.44 -0.60
N SER A 497 30.94 38.69 0.48
CA SER A 497 31.69 39.01 1.70
C SER A 497 33.12 38.53 1.60
N ALA A 498 34.07 39.36 2.02
CA ALA A 498 35.44 38.91 2.22
C ALA A 498 35.45 37.84 3.34
N LYS A 499 35.94 36.64 3.04
CA LYS A 499 36.09 35.57 4.03
C LYS A 499 37.53 35.49 4.50
N ASP A 500 37.72 35.35 5.80
CA ASP A 500 39.05 35.14 6.34
C ASP A 500 39.59 33.74 6.02
N LYS A 501 38.71 32.75 5.88
CA LYS A 501 39.02 31.34 5.56
C LYS A 501 38.08 30.78 4.50
N LYS A 502 38.55 29.81 3.72
CA LYS A 502 37.71 29.00 2.82
C LYS A 502 36.76 28.15 3.62
N THR A 503 35.67 27.72 3.01
CA THR A 503 34.62 26.94 3.65
C THR A 503 34.36 25.67 2.83
N VAL A 504 34.38 24.51 3.49
CA VAL A 504 34.02 23.21 2.94
C VAL A 504 32.68 22.78 3.55
N LEU A 505 31.72 22.47 2.70
CA LEU A 505 30.40 22.01 3.10
C LEU A 505 30.29 20.49 2.95
N ILE A 506 29.91 19.79 4.00
CA ILE A 506 29.57 18.36 3.94
C ILE A 506 28.05 18.24 3.85
N ALA A 507 27.54 17.77 2.73
CA ALA A 507 26.12 17.68 2.42
C ALA A 507 25.70 16.24 2.05
N PRO A 508 25.47 15.35 3.04
CA PRO A 508 25.12 13.95 2.83
C PRO A 508 23.77 13.75 2.16
N SER A 509 23.61 12.68 1.37
CA SER A 509 22.32 12.23 0.85
C SER A 509 21.44 11.62 1.93
N TRP A 510 20.14 11.46 1.63
CA TRP A 510 19.18 10.69 2.41
C TRP A 510 19.01 9.30 1.79
N GLN A 511 19.89 8.39 2.09
CA GLN A 511 19.80 6.97 1.73
C GLN A 511 20.38 6.13 2.87
N LYS A 512 20.13 4.84 2.85
CA LYS A 512 20.79 3.92 3.77
C LYS A 512 22.29 3.88 3.50
N ASP A 513 23.10 3.76 4.55
CA ASP A 513 24.56 3.68 4.48
C ASP A 513 25.23 4.92 3.84
N ASN A 514 24.59 6.11 3.97
CA ASN A 514 25.15 7.40 3.54
C ASN A 514 26.35 7.84 4.39
N ILE A 515 26.93 9.00 4.09
CA ILE A 515 28.06 9.57 4.84
C ILE A 515 27.78 9.65 6.36
N VAL A 516 26.55 10.08 6.78
CA VAL A 516 26.22 10.19 8.21
C VAL A 516 26.23 8.84 8.90
N ASP A 517 25.82 7.79 8.17
CA ASP A 517 25.73 6.44 8.72
C ASP A 517 27.09 5.74 8.78
N SER A 518 27.92 5.94 7.76
CA SER A 518 29.13 5.13 7.51
C SER A 518 30.43 5.79 7.97
N CYS A 519 30.66 7.09 7.67
CA CYS A 519 32.01 7.64 7.77
C CYS A 519 32.12 9.11 8.21
N LEU A 520 31.01 9.80 8.55
CA LEU A 520 31.04 11.23 8.88
C LEU A 520 32.03 11.57 10.02
N ASN A 521 32.06 10.75 11.08
CA ASN A 521 32.97 11.00 12.20
C ASN A 521 34.43 10.88 11.79
N GLU A 522 34.77 9.91 10.94
CA GLU A 522 36.12 9.68 10.45
C GLU A 522 36.55 10.83 9.53
N ILE A 523 35.66 11.28 8.62
CA ILE A 523 35.92 12.44 7.78
C ILE A 523 36.21 13.67 8.66
N LEU A 524 35.35 13.97 9.64
CA LEU A 524 35.55 15.13 10.51
C LEU A 524 36.84 15.06 11.32
N ASP A 525 37.17 13.86 11.84
CA ASP A 525 38.42 13.66 12.60
C ASP A 525 39.68 13.85 11.74
N LEU A 526 39.63 13.54 10.43
CA LEU A 526 40.73 13.76 9.48
C LEU A 526 40.93 15.23 9.10
N ILE A 527 39.85 16.04 9.06
CA ILE A 527 39.93 17.41 8.52
C ILE A 527 39.73 18.52 9.56
N LYS A 528 39.37 18.21 10.83
CA LYS A 528 39.03 19.19 11.87
C LYS A 528 40.12 20.21 12.19
N ASP A 529 41.39 19.87 11.97
CA ASP A 529 42.54 20.73 12.27
C ASP A 529 43.10 21.46 11.03
N MET A 530 42.40 21.34 9.87
CA MET A 530 42.79 22.03 8.64
C MET A 530 42.39 23.52 8.67
N ASP A 531 43.08 24.34 7.87
CA ASP A 531 42.89 25.80 7.87
C ASP A 531 41.73 26.25 6.95
N PHE A 532 40.53 25.68 7.21
CA PHE A 532 39.26 26.11 6.59
C PHE A 532 38.07 25.85 7.53
N ASN A 533 36.96 26.50 7.27
CA ASN A 533 35.70 26.24 7.98
C ASN A 533 35.01 25.00 7.42
N ILE A 534 34.44 24.19 8.30
CA ILE A 534 33.71 22.97 7.96
C ILE A 534 32.25 23.18 8.39
N ILE A 535 31.32 23.07 7.45
CA ILE A 535 29.90 23.10 7.73
C ILE A 535 29.33 21.72 7.37
N VAL A 536 28.72 21.07 8.34
CA VAL A 536 27.97 19.82 8.08
C VAL A 536 26.49 20.19 7.99
N ARG A 537 25.90 19.99 6.84
CA ARG A 537 24.48 20.24 6.56
C ARG A 537 23.79 18.92 6.22
N PRO A 538 23.32 18.14 7.21
CA PRO A 538 22.63 16.88 6.97
C PRO A 538 21.38 17.10 6.13
N HIS A 539 20.96 16.08 5.40
CA HIS A 539 19.70 16.16 4.65
C HIS A 539 18.51 16.46 5.62
N PRO A 540 17.51 17.26 5.22
CA PRO A 540 16.37 17.62 6.08
C PRO A 540 15.66 16.41 6.73
N GLN A 541 15.64 15.27 6.05
CA GLN A 541 15.08 14.03 6.59
C GLN A 541 15.89 13.48 7.78
N HIS A 542 17.21 13.66 7.83
CA HIS A 542 18.00 13.28 9.01
C HIS A 542 17.56 14.09 10.25
N VAL A 543 17.38 15.40 10.07
CA VAL A 543 16.94 16.28 11.17
C VAL A 543 15.53 15.91 11.63
N ARG A 544 14.65 15.55 10.69
CA ARG A 544 13.27 15.18 10.98
C ARG A 544 13.15 13.82 11.67
N HIS A 545 13.91 12.82 11.21
CA HIS A 545 13.75 11.43 11.65
C HIS A 545 14.77 10.97 12.68
N MET A 546 15.92 11.67 12.80
CA MET A 546 17.00 11.34 13.73
C MET A 546 17.45 12.53 14.58
N PRO A 547 16.52 13.27 15.22
CA PRO A 547 16.86 14.51 15.94
C PRO A 547 17.86 14.29 17.07
N GLN A 548 17.80 13.17 17.77
CA GLN A 548 18.73 12.81 18.84
C GLN A 548 20.17 12.61 18.32
N ARG A 549 20.32 11.99 17.15
CA ARG A 549 21.63 11.79 16.51
C ARG A 549 22.22 13.13 16.07
N MET A 550 21.39 14.03 15.56
CA MET A 550 21.84 15.37 15.18
C MET A 550 22.31 16.17 16.40
N GLU A 551 21.61 16.05 17.52
CA GLU A 551 22.01 16.69 18.76
C GLU A 551 23.30 16.10 19.32
N GLN A 552 23.51 14.80 19.28
CA GLN A 552 24.76 14.15 19.66
C GLN A 552 25.94 14.61 18.79
N LEU A 553 25.73 14.78 17.48
CA LEU A 553 26.75 15.33 16.58
C LEU A 553 27.11 16.76 16.95
N LYS A 554 26.12 17.63 17.21
CA LYS A 554 26.36 19.01 17.67
C LYS A 554 27.16 19.04 18.97
N GLN A 555 26.80 18.22 19.95
CA GLN A 555 27.51 18.15 21.24
C GLN A 555 28.96 17.66 21.06
N LYS A 556 29.17 16.62 20.24
CA LYS A 556 30.50 16.03 20.02
C LYS A 556 31.50 17.05 19.44
N TYR A 557 31.09 17.92 18.54
CA TYR A 557 31.95 18.88 17.86
C TYR A 557 31.78 20.32 18.37
N SER A 558 31.04 20.55 19.43
CA SER A 558 30.75 21.89 19.99
C SER A 558 31.98 22.70 20.40
N GLU A 559 33.07 22.04 20.79
CA GLU A 559 34.33 22.69 21.20
C GLU A 559 35.23 23.06 19.99
N ASN A 560 34.97 22.48 18.82
CA ASN A 560 35.76 22.77 17.62
C ASN A 560 35.20 24.00 16.89
N LYS A 561 35.95 25.09 16.93
CA LYS A 561 35.54 26.37 16.31
C LYS A 561 35.46 26.36 14.78
N ASN A 562 36.11 25.37 14.15
CA ASN A 562 36.08 25.24 12.69
C ASN A 562 34.92 24.39 12.17
N ILE A 563 34.17 23.68 13.05
CA ILE A 563 33.08 22.78 12.67
C ILE A 563 31.74 23.36 13.12
N GLU A 564 30.82 23.50 12.19
CA GLU A 564 29.43 23.88 12.43
C GLU A 564 28.50 22.75 11.93
N ILE A 565 27.56 22.31 12.78
CA ILE A 565 26.49 21.38 12.40
C ILE A 565 25.21 22.18 12.16
N GLN A 566 24.89 22.44 10.91
CA GLN A 566 23.74 23.24 10.50
C GLN A 566 22.49 22.37 10.35
N THR A 567 21.44 22.64 11.11
CA THR A 567 20.14 21.95 11.06
C THR A 567 18.99 22.88 10.67
N ASP A 568 19.30 24.15 10.37
CA ASP A 568 18.36 25.11 9.80
C ASP A 568 18.55 25.19 8.27
N PHE A 569 17.46 25.05 7.55
CA PHE A 569 17.41 25.01 6.08
C PHE A 569 16.64 26.22 5.49
N SER A 570 16.41 27.26 6.29
CA SER A 570 15.67 28.46 5.88
C SER A 570 16.33 29.24 4.74
N SER A 571 17.66 29.10 4.56
CA SER A 571 18.43 29.75 3.52
C SER A 571 19.39 28.79 2.80
N ASN A 572 19.67 29.06 1.53
CA ASN A 572 20.71 28.40 0.74
C ASN A 572 22.08 29.12 0.82
N ASP A 573 22.20 30.19 1.57
CA ASP A 573 23.43 31.02 1.64
C ASP A 573 24.66 30.20 1.98
N THR A 574 24.53 29.26 2.92
CA THR A 574 25.63 28.38 3.33
C THR A 574 26.13 27.51 2.18
N ILE A 575 25.23 27.04 1.30
CA ILE A 575 25.58 26.26 0.11
C ILE A 575 26.38 27.13 -0.85
N PHE A 576 25.91 28.32 -1.16
CA PHE A 576 26.57 29.23 -2.11
C PHE A 576 27.88 29.79 -1.57
N GLN A 577 27.99 29.94 -0.26
CA GLN A 577 29.20 30.42 0.40
C GLN A 577 30.29 29.32 0.46
N ALA A 578 29.97 28.04 0.36
CA ALA A 578 30.98 27.00 0.32
C ALA A 578 31.93 27.19 -0.86
N ASP A 579 33.19 26.87 -0.66
CA ASP A 579 34.26 26.90 -1.70
C ASP A 579 34.45 25.51 -2.33
N ALA A 580 34.04 24.47 -1.63
CA ALA A 580 33.89 23.10 -2.14
C ALA A 580 32.79 22.37 -1.35
N ILE A 581 32.16 21.36 -1.95
CA ILE A 581 31.22 20.45 -1.28
C ILE A 581 31.81 19.04 -1.23
N ILE A 582 31.59 18.36 -0.09
CA ILE A 582 31.79 16.92 0.07
C ILE A 582 30.41 16.28 0.16
N THR A 583 30.12 15.31 -0.69
CA THR A 583 28.83 14.62 -0.68
C THR A 583 28.98 13.15 -1.13
N ASP A 584 27.91 12.40 -1.15
CA ASP A 584 27.88 11.03 -1.69
C ASP A 584 27.05 10.94 -2.98
N TRP A 585 25.80 10.47 -2.92
CA TRP A 585 24.89 10.28 -4.08
C TRP A 585 23.78 11.34 -4.12
N SER A 586 24.00 12.52 -3.57
CA SER A 586 23.01 13.59 -3.49
C SER A 586 22.96 14.44 -4.77
N GLY A 587 21.75 14.85 -5.18
CA GLY A 587 21.54 15.77 -6.31
C GLY A 587 22.14 17.16 -6.09
N ILE A 588 22.35 17.58 -4.83
CA ILE A 588 22.97 18.86 -4.48
C ILE A 588 24.36 19.04 -5.12
N ALA A 589 25.07 17.93 -5.39
CA ALA A 589 26.35 17.95 -6.08
C ALA A 589 26.28 18.73 -7.40
N TYR A 590 25.31 18.40 -8.22
CA TYR A 590 25.13 18.97 -9.57
C TYR A 590 24.49 20.35 -9.51
N GLU A 591 23.54 20.55 -8.62
CA GLU A 591 22.91 21.85 -8.37
C GLU A 591 23.96 22.87 -7.95
N TYR A 592 24.83 22.51 -6.97
CA TYR A 592 25.90 23.38 -6.52
C TYR A 592 26.99 23.59 -7.61
N ALA A 593 27.51 22.51 -8.19
CA ALA A 593 28.56 22.61 -9.20
C ALA A 593 28.12 23.47 -10.38
N PHE A 594 26.93 23.26 -10.90
CA PHE A 594 26.46 23.98 -12.07
C PHE A 594 26.01 25.43 -11.77
N ALA A 595 25.44 25.70 -10.58
CA ALA A 595 25.10 27.06 -10.19
C ALA A 595 26.34 27.92 -9.88
N THR A 596 27.39 27.34 -9.29
CA THR A 596 28.54 28.09 -8.77
C THR A 596 29.82 27.93 -9.58
N CYS A 597 29.92 26.90 -10.41
CA CYS A 597 31.15 26.44 -11.07
C CYS A 597 32.28 26.10 -10.06
N LYS A 598 31.92 25.66 -8.85
CA LYS A 598 32.88 25.25 -7.81
C LYS A 598 32.96 23.74 -7.67
N PRO A 599 34.11 23.18 -7.21
CA PRO A 599 34.34 21.75 -7.19
C PRO A 599 33.53 20.98 -6.15
N VAL A 600 33.30 19.70 -6.43
CA VAL A 600 32.60 18.75 -5.57
C VAL A 600 33.45 17.51 -5.40
N LEU A 601 33.69 17.10 -4.16
CA LEU A 601 34.33 15.83 -3.80
C LEU A 601 33.27 14.80 -3.41
N PHE A 602 33.44 13.59 -3.88
CA PHE A 602 32.46 12.53 -3.66
C PHE A 602 33.02 11.41 -2.77
N ILE A 603 32.24 10.97 -1.79
CA ILE A 603 32.53 9.77 -1.02
C ILE A 603 31.78 8.61 -1.67
N ASN A 604 32.50 7.53 -1.97
CA ASN A 604 31.94 6.33 -2.59
C ASN A 604 31.29 5.44 -1.51
N THR A 605 30.19 5.93 -0.93
CA THR A 605 29.25 5.11 -0.15
C THR A 605 28.52 4.14 -1.09
N PRO A 606 27.80 3.12 -0.59
CA PRO A 606 26.97 2.25 -1.44
C PRO A 606 26.09 3.06 -2.38
N MET A 607 26.13 2.72 -3.67
CA MET A 607 25.41 3.46 -4.73
C MET A 607 23.90 3.36 -4.55
N LYS A 608 23.19 4.46 -4.73
CA LYS A 608 21.72 4.49 -4.71
C LYS A 608 21.18 3.95 -6.03
N ILE A 609 20.76 2.69 -6.02
CA ILE A 609 20.17 2.01 -7.17
C ILE A 609 18.69 1.76 -6.87
N MET A 610 17.79 2.43 -7.62
CA MET A 610 16.35 2.20 -7.55
C MET A 610 15.87 1.26 -8.66
N ASN A 611 16.51 1.31 -9.85
CA ASN A 611 16.28 0.38 -10.93
C ASN A 611 17.42 -0.68 -10.94
N PRO A 612 17.14 -1.92 -10.53
CA PRO A 612 18.16 -2.98 -10.54
C PRO A 612 18.63 -3.35 -11.95
N ASN A 613 17.83 -3.02 -12.99
CA ASN A 613 18.07 -3.33 -14.39
C ASN A 613 18.71 -2.15 -15.15
N TYR A 614 19.21 -1.12 -14.47
CA TYR A 614 19.68 0.12 -15.11
C TYR A 614 20.77 -0.11 -16.18
N GLU A 615 21.53 -1.21 -16.09
CA GLU A 615 22.59 -1.56 -17.05
C GLU A 615 22.03 -2.02 -18.41
N GLU A 616 20.77 -2.49 -18.47
CA GLU A 616 20.13 -2.94 -19.72
C GLU A 616 20.00 -1.82 -20.75
N LEU A 617 19.99 -0.56 -20.28
CA LEU A 617 19.95 0.60 -21.17
C LEU A 617 21.24 0.81 -21.95
N GLY A 618 22.37 0.22 -21.51
CA GLY A 618 23.68 0.36 -22.17
C GLY A 618 24.31 1.75 -22.07
N ILE A 619 23.76 2.63 -21.20
CA ILE A 619 24.25 4.00 -20.96
C ILE A 619 24.84 4.05 -19.55
N VAL A 620 26.09 4.54 -19.44
CA VAL A 620 26.70 4.79 -18.12
C VAL A 620 26.00 5.98 -17.47
N PRO A 621 25.38 5.81 -16.30
CA PRO A 621 24.64 6.90 -15.63
C PRO A 621 25.49 8.16 -15.42
N PHE A 622 24.88 9.32 -15.70
CA PHE A 622 25.51 10.62 -15.57
C PHE A 622 26.16 10.88 -14.21
N ASN A 623 25.50 10.49 -13.15
CA ASN A 623 26.01 10.62 -11.79
C ASN A 623 27.08 9.58 -11.40
N ILE A 624 27.53 8.73 -12.29
CA ILE A 624 28.71 7.89 -12.11
C ILE A 624 29.94 8.55 -12.75
N TRP A 625 29.88 8.83 -14.07
CA TRP A 625 31.06 9.29 -14.78
C TRP A 625 31.39 10.78 -14.56
N LEU A 626 30.40 11.62 -14.25
CA LEU A 626 30.65 13.06 -14.09
C LEU A 626 31.39 13.39 -12.79
N ARG A 627 31.32 12.54 -11.76
CA ARG A 627 31.95 12.77 -10.45
C ARG A 627 33.43 13.13 -10.56
N GLU A 628 34.16 12.36 -11.37
CA GLU A 628 35.60 12.60 -11.60
C GLU A 628 35.91 13.91 -12.34
N LYS A 629 34.92 14.51 -12.97
CA LYS A 629 35.07 15.79 -13.70
C LYS A 629 34.73 17.00 -12.85
N LEU A 630 33.99 16.79 -11.76
CA LEU A 630 33.57 17.87 -10.85
C LEU A 630 34.55 18.09 -9.69
N GLY A 631 35.48 17.17 -9.41
CA GLY A 631 36.45 17.31 -8.33
C GLY A 631 37.07 15.99 -7.88
N GLY A 632 36.46 14.87 -8.23
CA GLY A 632 36.97 13.53 -7.90
C GLY A 632 36.21 12.80 -6.80
N SER A 633 36.54 11.52 -6.63
CA SER A 633 35.90 10.67 -5.64
C SER A 633 36.91 9.88 -4.80
N VAL A 634 36.51 9.48 -3.59
CA VAL A 634 37.31 8.66 -2.67
C VAL A 634 36.46 7.55 -2.07
N ASN A 635 37.03 6.37 -1.92
CA ASN A 635 36.38 5.22 -1.29
C ASN A 635 36.37 5.38 0.24
N VAL A 636 35.37 4.79 0.90
CA VAL A 636 35.24 4.84 2.36
C VAL A 636 36.46 4.21 3.07
N ASP A 637 37.14 3.26 2.46
CA ASP A 637 38.36 2.62 2.97
C ASP A 637 39.66 3.35 2.61
N GLU A 638 39.57 4.50 1.93
CA GLU A 638 40.70 5.33 1.51
C GLU A 638 40.59 6.79 1.93
N LEU A 639 39.80 7.08 2.99
CA LEU A 639 39.50 8.44 3.45
C LEU A 639 40.73 9.26 3.84
N GLU A 640 41.85 8.62 4.14
CA GLU A 640 43.13 9.29 4.39
C GLU A 640 43.64 10.14 3.22
N LYS A 641 43.13 9.90 1.99
CA LYS A 641 43.43 10.73 0.80
C LYS A 641 42.62 12.03 0.77
N LEU A 642 41.51 12.10 1.49
CA LEU A 642 40.53 13.21 1.42
C LEU A 642 41.17 14.57 1.78
N PRO A 643 42.02 14.73 2.82
CA PRO A 643 42.66 16.00 3.14
C PRO A 643 43.48 16.57 1.97
N ASP A 644 44.21 15.75 1.22
CA ASP A 644 44.99 16.19 0.08
C ASP A 644 44.09 16.56 -1.11
N MET A 645 43.02 15.81 -1.36
CA MET A 645 42.03 16.14 -2.37
C MET A 645 41.31 17.48 -2.06
N ILE A 646 41.00 17.75 -0.81
CA ILE A 646 40.42 19.04 -0.41
C ILE A 646 41.38 20.19 -0.70
N ARG A 647 42.67 20.04 -0.36
CA ARG A 647 43.71 21.05 -0.69
C ARG A 647 43.78 21.29 -2.20
N ASP A 648 43.83 20.23 -2.98
CA ASP A 648 43.93 20.30 -4.44
C ASP A 648 42.74 21.10 -5.03
N VAL A 649 41.51 20.72 -4.71
CA VAL A 649 40.31 21.41 -5.26
C VAL A 649 40.19 22.85 -4.77
N LEU A 650 40.70 23.17 -3.57
CA LEU A 650 40.70 24.53 -3.06
C LEU A 650 41.80 25.39 -3.71
N ASP A 651 42.93 24.83 -4.04
CA ASP A 651 44.07 25.55 -4.63
C ASP A 651 43.93 25.74 -6.15
N HIS A 652 43.28 24.82 -6.86
CA HIS A 652 43.08 24.83 -8.32
C HIS A 652 41.64 25.19 -8.74
N GLN A 653 40.93 26.01 -7.96
CA GLN A 653 39.53 26.39 -8.25
C GLN A 653 39.28 26.95 -9.65
N SER A 654 40.23 27.68 -10.25
CA SER A 654 40.10 28.23 -11.59
C SER A 654 40.01 27.16 -12.69
N GLU A 655 40.76 26.06 -12.52
CA GLU A 655 40.76 24.95 -13.48
C GLU A 655 39.45 24.18 -13.42
N TYR A 656 38.95 23.95 -12.20
CA TYR A 656 37.64 23.34 -11.98
C TYR A 656 36.51 24.21 -12.49
N TYR A 657 36.60 25.54 -12.33
CA TYR A 657 35.61 26.48 -12.86
C TYR A 657 35.37 26.31 -14.36
N ASP A 658 36.42 26.32 -15.16
CA ASP A 658 36.32 26.17 -16.61
C ASP A 658 35.77 24.79 -17.02
N THR A 659 36.22 23.76 -16.34
CA THR A 659 35.75 22.39 -16.57
C THR A 659 34.27 22.21 -16.23
N ILE A 660 33.85 22.67 -15.05
CA ILE A 660 32.45 22.56 -14.60
C ILE A 660 31.54 23.39 -15.49
N LYS A 661 31.94 24.60 -15.83
CA LYS A 661 31.23 25.48 -16.75
C LYS A 661 30.98 24.79 -18.10
N LYS A 662 32.03 24.17 -18.66
CA LYS A 662 31.89 23.41 -19.92
C LYS A 662 30.84 22.29 -19.81
N TYR A 663 30.88 21.48 -18.74
CA TYR A 663 29.91 20.40 -18.55
C TYR A 663 28.50 20.91 -18.30
N ARG A 664 28.32 22.00 -17.55
CA ARG A 664 27.03 22.67 -17.40
C ARG A 664 26.48 23.08 -18.76
N ASP A 665 27.26 23.86 -19.54
CA ASP A 665 26.83 24.41 -20.83
C ASP A 665 26.54 23.31 -21.88
N GLU A 666 27.09 22.09 -21.70
CA GLU A 666 26.84 20.90 -22.56
C GLU A 666 25.64 20.07 -22.09
N TYR A 667 25.43 19.94 -20.77
CA TYR A 667 24.52 18.96 -20.17
C TYR A 667 23.30 19.61 -19.45
N ASP A 668 23.15 20.94 -19.48
CA ASP A 668 21.94 21.63 -19.05
C ASP A 668 21.35 22.41 -20.21
N TYR A 669 20.10 22.09 -20.57
CA TYR A 669 19.43 22.76 -21.68
C TYR A 669 18.88 24.12 -21.25
N ASN A 670 18.93 25.10 -22.16
CA ASN A 670 18.34 26.43 -21.97
C ASN A 670 18.73 27.10 -20.65
N PHE A 671 19.96 26.92 -20.18
CA PHE A 671 20.48 27.52 -18.96
C PHE A 671 20.13 29.03 -18.85
N GLU A 672 19.67 29.49 -17.70
CA GLU A 672 19.07 30.81 -17.43
C GLU A 672 17.68 31.03 -18.09
N HIS A 673 17.18 30.12 -18.93
CA HIS A 673 15.91 30.19 -19.65
C HIS A 673 15.07 28.92 -19.60
N SER A 674 15.41 27.99 -18.73
CA SER A 674 14.73 26.66 -18.61
C SER A 674 13.26 26.82 -18.24
N GLY A 675 12.93 27.75 -17.33
CA GLY A 675 11.56 28.06 -16.96
C GLY A 675 10.72 28.59 -18.13
N GLU A 676 11.29 29.46 -18.99
CA GLU A 676 10.64 29.93 -20.20
C GLU A 676 10.44 28.81 -21.22
N ALA A 677 11.46 27.97 -21.46
CA ALA A 677 11.38 26.88 -22.42
C ALA A 677 10.28 25.87 -22.02
N SER A 678 10.26 25.46 -20.73
CA SER A 678 9.23 24.61 -20.16
C SER A 678 7.82 25.22 -20.31
N ALA A 679 7.67 26.49 -19.96
CA ALA A 679 6.39 27.20 -20.03
C ALA A 679 5.87 27.32 -21.46
N ARG A 680 6.74 27.65 -22.44
CA ARG A 680 6.34 27.73 -23.85
C ARG A 680 5.79 26.40 -24.38
N PHE A 681 6.41 25.30 -24.04
CA PHE A 681 5.90 23.98 -24.40
C PHE A 681 4.52 23.70 -23.76
N ILE A 682 4.38 23.93 -22.45
CA ILE A 682 3.12 23.72 -21.74
C ILE A 682 2.00 24.61 -22.32
N ILE A 683 2.27 25.90 -22.56
CA ILE A 683 1.31 26.82 -23.17
C ILE A 683 0.89 26.31 -24.57
N HIS A 684 1.87 25.85 -25.37
CA HIS A 684 1.57 25.29 -26.71
C HIS A 684 0.61 24.12 -26.61
N GLU A 685 0.83 23.14 -25.72
CA GLU A 685 -0.05 21.99 -25.56
C GLU A 685 -1.45 22.38 -25.04
N VAL A 686 -1.54 23.31 -24.09
CA VAL A 686 -2.84 23.88 -23.65
C VAL A 686 -3.59 24.52 -24.82
N MET A 687 -2.91 25.32 -25.62
CA MET A 687 -3.55 25.97 -26.80
C MET A 687 -3.97 24.97 -27.88
N LYS A 688 -3.17 23.96 -28.13
CA LYS A 688 -3.46 22.88 -29.07
C LYS A 688 -4.73 22.11 -28.63
N LYS A 689 -4.82 21.69 -27.37
CA LYS A 689 -6.01 21.01 -26.82
C LYS A 689 -7.25 21.91 -26.87
N THR A 690 -7.11 23.17 -26.56
CA THR A 690 -8.22 24.15 -26.63
C THR A 690 -8.76 24.30 -28.05
N ARG A 691 -7.88 24.36 -29.07
CA ARG A 691 -8.29 24.45 -30.49
C ARG A 691 -9.01 23.17 -30.94
N MET A 692 -8.44 22.00 -30.64
CA MET A 692 -9.05 20.70 -31.00
C MET A 692 -10.48 20.61 -30.47
N ARG A 693 -10.71 21.02 -29.22
CA ARG A 693 -12.06 21.02 -28.63
C ARG A 693 -13.02 21.99 -29.32
N GLN A 694 -12.55 23.20 -29.62
CA GLN A 694 -13.38 24.18 -30.34
C GLN A 694 -13.79 23.69 -31.75
N GLU A 695 -12.94 22.89 -32.39
CA GLU A 695 -13.23 22.25 -33.66
C GLU A 695 -14.23 21.10 -33.52
N GLU A 696 -14.10 20.29 -32.48
CA GLU A 696 -15.06 19.23 -32.15
C GLU A 696 -16.46 19.80 -31.84
N GLU A 697 -16.54 20.87 -31.03
CA GLU A 697 -17.80 21.57 -30.71
C GLU A 697 -18.46 22.22 -31.95
N LYS A 698 -17.69 22.66 -32.92
CA LYS A 698 -18.22 23.20 -34.20
C LYS A 698 -18.74 22.11 -35.12
N ASN A 699 -18.20 20.89 -35.00
CA ASN A 699 -18.55 19.77 -35.85
C ASN A 699 -19.64 18.86 -35.23
N ALA A 700 -19.95 19.02 -33.94
CA ALA A 700 -21.03 18.38 -33.22
C ALA A 700 -22.34 19.19 -33.31
#